data_891f870b6a4ee778e2b9375e479a3cba
#
_entry.id   891f870b6a4ee778e2b9375e479a3cba
#
_cell.length_a   1.000
_cell.length_b   1.000
_cell.length_c   1.000
_cell.angle_alpha   90.00
_cell.angle_beta   90.00
_cell.angle_gamma   90.00
#
_symmetry.space_group_name_H-M   'P 1'
#
loop_
_entity.id
_entity.type
_entity.pdbx_description
1 polymer ?
#
loop_
_entity_poly.entity_id
_entity_poly.type
_entity_poly.pdbx_seq_one_letter_code
_entity_poly.pdbx_strand_id
1 'polypeptide(L)'
;DPIGSRGLGDVYKRQMCKFAQYTVDLLRSLSFEGKPCFHTVGGIEVSKTKERHQDLYRKLGIAHSYGLTDAKIITPDEVLKMSPYIDPEKIHGGYYVPTDGLAAPVRAVRAMAKYVTDLKAGEFFGDTAVNGFKIQNNQIRGVQTSKGDYEADIVLVSTGIWAPKMGRLANISLPLVPCEHQMVWLEPFEELKEFKADHKEALVEHALMRHQDYSLYFRQWNDTYVIGNYRHEPRILESEELKKPEDAEEMPSLVDFRPDDFEGAHKESNWLFPRFSEKKLTKKINGIFSFTTDGNPLMGETSVKGLWTANAVWITHAGGVGKAMAEWIVNGEPELDVRQGDINRFHQHHHVRKYLRSRGKQNYKEVYDIIHPLQQMEQPRPLRRSPFYARLEGQKAHFFETMGWERPQWYESNAELMKGKNFPNRTGWAAKYWSPIQAAEHLVTRQTGALFDITGFVKIEVSGKGALKLLQKVCTNNIDVAVGKVVYSVISNMYGGIKSDLTISRLEENKFWVLAGAGNGMIDISWLRANAPDDGSVQIIDWTSAFAGIGLWGPNSRSVLEKLCDDDDVSNEGFPFFHIKKISISNIPCVAVRISYIGELGWEIYTPTEYGLSLWDELRETSREFNMICSGAGAFESLRLEKGYRSLGTDIHTNYNPYESGLGFTVKLKKDDEFIGKNALQKIKEKPIEKRLTCMIIDDPEGMALGTEPIYSNGKAVGYVTSTNYGYFVDKHIVYGYLPTCLLYTSDA
;
A
#
# COMPACT_ATOMS: atom_id res chain seq x y z
N ASP A 1 6.22 1.16 14.68
CA ASP A 1 7.00 1.90 13.69
C ASP A 1 6.09 2.44 12.58
N PRO A 2 5.85 3.75 12.47
CA PRO A 2 4.92 4.31 11.49
C PRO A 2 5.43 4.21 10.04
N ILE A 3 6.64 3.68 9.81
CA ILE A 3 7.33 3.71 8.51
C ILE A 3 7.57 2.31 7.94
N GLY A 4 7.06 1.26 8.56
CA GLY A 4 7.43 -0.12 8.30
C GLY A 4 6.51 -0.91 7.37
N SER A 5 5.95 -0.39 6.27
CA SER A 5 5.24 -1.23 5.32
C SER A 5 5.89 -1.20 3.94
N ARG A 6 6.18 -2.39 3.42
CA ARG A 6 6.57 -2.62 2.04
C ARG A 6 5.35 -2.89 1.19
N GLY A 7 5.15 -2.13 0.19
CA GLY A 7 4.14 -2.35 -0.82
C GLY A 7 3.98 -1.10 -1.64
N LEU A 8 4.00 -1.20 -2.94
CA LEU A 8 3.56 -0.23 -3.94
C LEU A 8 3.58 1.24 -3.50
N GLY A 9 4.75 1.87 -3.48
CA GLY A 9 4.89 3.31 -3.40
C GLY A 9 4.79 3.92 -1.99
N ASP A 10 5.56 4.93 -1.80
CA ASP A 10 5.74 5.64 -0.52
C ASP A 10 4.48 6.36 0.01
N VAL A 11 3.47 6.56 -0.81
CA VAL A 11 2.20 7.24 -0.46
C VAL A 11 1.44 6.53 0.66
N TYR A 12 1.60 5.24 0.78
CA TYR A 12 0.92 4.40 1.76
C TYR A 12 1.42 4.56 3.20
N LYS A 13 2.64 5.03 3.38
CA LYS A 13 3.19 5.33 4.69
C LYS A 13 2.42 6.44 5.40
N ARG A 14 1.80 7.37 4.65
CA ARG A 14 1.01 8.46 5.22
C ARG A 14 -0.17 7.98 6.05
N GLN A 15 -0.88 6.96 5.61
CA GLN A 15 -2.03 6.43 6.34
C GLN A 15 -1.62 5.80 7.65
N MET A 16 -0.54 5.01 7.64
CA MET A 16 0.02 4.42 8.86
C MET A 16 0.48 5.50 9.83
N CYS A 17 1.10 6.59 9.33
CA CYS A 17 1.44 7.75 10.15
C CYS A 17 0.19 8.42 10.75
N LYS A 18 -0.91 8.56 9.99
CA LYS A 18 -2.17 9.11 10.50
C LYS A 18 -2.79 8.22 11.58
N PHE A 19 -2.78 6.91 11.38
CA PHE A 19 -3.21 5.97 12.42
C PHE A 19 -2.36 6.10 13.70
N ALA A 20 -1.04 6.21 13.54
CA ALA A 20 -0.13 6.35 14.67
C ALA A 20 -0.34 7.68 15.41
N GLN A 21 -0.47 8.80 14.70
CA GLN A 21 -0.76 10.12 15.28
C GLN A 21 -2.04 10.06 16.12
N TYR A 22 -3.15 9.58 15.53
CA TYR A 22 -4.41 9.45 16.25
C TYR A 22 -4.29 8.52 17.47
N THR A 23 -3.54 7.41 17.36
CA THR A 23 -3.33 6.47 18.46
C THR A 23 -2.58 7.14 19.62
N VAL A 24 -1.53 7.90 19.34
CA VAL A 24 -0.76 8.63 20.35
C VAL A 24 -1.65 9.67 21.05
N ASP A 25 -2.42 10.45 20.28
CA ASP A 25 -3.33 11.47 20.84
C ASP A 25 -4.41 10.84 21.72
N LEU A 26 -4.99 9.72 21.27
CA LEU A 26 -5.96 8.94 22.05
C LEU A 26 -5.34 8.46 23.37
N LEU A 27 -4.18 7.78 23.30
CA LEU A 27 -3.53 7.22 24.50
C LEU A 27 -3.08 8.29 25.48
N ARG A 28 -2.68 9.48 25.02
CA ARG A 28 -2.36 10.65 25.87
C ARG A 28 -3.58 11.19 26.58
N SER A 29 -4.75 11.13 25.96
CA SER A 29 -5.99 11.60 26.56
C SER A 29 -6.53 10.65 27.63
N LEU A 30 -6.03 9.42 27.70
CA LEU A 30 -6.51 8.39 28.61
C LEU A 30 -5.70 8.29 29.89
N SER A 31 -6.41 8.06 30.99
CA SER A 31 -5.83 7.66 32.27
C SER A 31 -6.70 6.59 32.92
N PHE A 32 -6.08 5.75 33.76
CA PHE A 32 -6.79 4.73 34.53
C PHE A 32 -6.27 4.75 35.95
N GLU A 33 -7.18 4.91 36.94
CA GLU A 33 -6.84 5.05 38.37
C GLU A 33 -5.81 6.16 38.64
N GLY A 34 -5.97 7.31 37.96
CA GLY A 34 -5.08 8.46 38.06
C GLY A 34 -3.71 8.33 37.39
N LYS A 35 -3.45 7.20 36.68
CA LYS A 35 -2.19 6.91 36.00
C LYS A 35 -2.32 7.09 34.49
N PRO A 36 -1.34 7.78 33.83
CA PRO A 36 -1.40 8.00 32.38
C PRO A 36 -1.27 6.69 31.60
N CYS A 37 -1.95 6.63 30.45
CA CYS A 37 -1.84 5.48 29.53
C CYS A 37 -0.70 5.61 28.51
N PHE A 38 -0.06 6.79 28.43
CA PHE A 38 1.08 7.06 27.55
C PHE A 38 2.09 7.96 28.22
N HIS A 39 3.37 7.64 28.10
CA HIS A 39 4.49 8.41 28.60
C HIS A 39 5.27 9.00 27.43
N THR A 40 5.17 10.31 27.22
CA THR A 40 5.88 11.01 26.15
C THR A 40 7.32 11.26 26.57
N VAL A 41 8.26 10.52 26.01
CA VAL A 41 9.71 10.63 26.27
C VAL A 41 10.52 10.81 25.01
N GLY A 42 9.86 10.81 23.85
CA GLY A 42 10.48 10.80 22.54
C GLY A 42 10.95 9.41 22.09
N GLY A 43 11.17 9.30 20.79
CA GLY A 43 11.73 8.11 20.16
C GLY A 43 12.93 8.49 19.31
N ILE A 44 14.00 7.73 19.37
CA ILE A 44 15.24 7.93 18.62
C ILE A 44 15.50 6.68 17.78
N GLU A 45 15.78 6.87 16.50
CA GLU A 45 16.39 5.86 15.64
C GLU A 45 17.84 6.24 15.39
N VAL A 46 18.79 5.42 15.85
CA VAL A 46 20.22 5.68 15.67
C VAL A 46 20.76 5.04 14.41
N SER A 47 21.81 5.63 13.84
CA SER A 47 22.52 5.13 12.67
C SER A 47 23.94 4.71 13.00
N LYS A 48 24.28 3.43 12.75
CA LYS A 48 25.62 2.86 12.86
C LYS A 48 26.39 3.01 11.54
N THR A 49 25.68 2.99 10.41
CA THR A 49 26.26 3.08 9.08
C THR A 49 25.94 4.44 8.42
N LYS A 50 26.81 4.86 7.51
CA LYS A 50 26.56 6.08 6.70
C LYS A 50 25.29 5.96 5.87
N GLU A 51 25.03 4.76 5.32
CA GLU A 51 23.82 4.48 4.53
C GLU A 51 22.55 4.65 5.39
N ARG A 52 22.54 4.10 6.60
CA ARG A 52 21.44 4.33 7.54
C ARG A 52 21.30 5.80 7.92
N HIS A 53 22.41 6.51 8.11
CA HIS A 53 22.35 7.93 8.43
C HIS A 53 21.69 8.74 7.32
N GLN A 54 22.00 8.44 6.06
CA GLN A 54 21.30 9.03 4.91
C GLN A 54 19.81 8.64 4.87
N ASP A 55 19.47 7.40 5.27
CA ASP A 55 18.08 6.96 5.37
C ASP A 55 17.29 7.73 6.43
N LEU A 56 17.94 8.14 7.53
CA LEU A 56 17.29 8.98 8.54
C LEU A 56 16.86 10.36 8.00
N TYR A 57 17.63 10.96 7.08
CA TYR A 57 17.22 12.19 6.41
C TYR A 57 16.03 11.99 5.49
N ARG A 58 15.94 10.85 4.80
CA ARG A 58 14.74 10.51 4.00
C ARG A 58 13.51 10.35 4.90
N LYS A 59 13.67 9.66 6.03
CA LYS A 59 12.60 9.50 7.04
C LYS A 59 12.15 10.86 7.60
N LEU A 60 13.09 11.76 7.87
CA LEU A 60 12.78 13.12 8.30
C LEU A 60 11.93 13.87 7.27
N GLY A 61 12.33 13.83 5.99
CA GLY A 61 11.55 14.42 4.90
C GLY A 61 10.12 13.88 4.84
N ILE A 62 9.98 12.55 4.89
CA ILE A 62 8.66 11.88 4.92
C ILE A 62 7.84 12.33 6.13
N ALA A 63 8.45 12.39 7.33
CA ALA A 63 7.78 12.84 8.55
C ALA A 63 7.22 14.25 8.41
N HIS A 64 8.02 15.18 7.89
CA HIS A 64 7.60 16.56 7.62
C HIS A 64 6.47 16.62 6.61
N SER A 65 6.50 15.82 5.52
CA SER A 65 5.44 15.77 4.53
C SER A 65 4.10 15.27 5.09
N TYR A 66 4.15 14.52 6.20
CA TYR A 66 2.95 13.97 6.87
C TYR A 66 2.53 14.77 8.11
N GLY A 67 3.20 15.91 8.35
CA GLY A 67 2.87 16.86 9.40
C GLY A 67 3.54 16.61 10.75
N LEU A 68 4.56 15.73 10.82
CA LEU A 68 5.43 15.56 11.98
C LEU A 68 6.60 16.56 11.90
N THR A 69 6.29 17.84 11.94
CA THR A 69 7.26 18.92 11.72
C THR A 69 8.27 19.10 12.85
N ASP A 70 8.00 18.53 14.04
CA ASP A 70 8.87 18.56 15.21
C ASP A 70 9.99 17.49 15.16
N ALA A 71 9.89 16.54 14.24
CA ALA A 71 10.92 15.54 14.00
C ALA A 71 12.22 16.21 13.51
N LYS A 72 13.37 15.71 13.96
CA LYS A 72 14.67 16.26 13.58
C LYS A 72 15.79 15.21 13.59
N ILE A 73 16.87 15.51 12.86
CA ILE A 73 18.14 14.79 13.03
C ILE A 73 18.89 15.41 14.21
N ILE A 74 19.48 14.57 15.05
CA ILE A 74 20.21 14.94 16.25
C ILE A 74 21.61 14.33 16.22
N THR A 75 22.56 15.03 16.89
CA THR A 75 23.96 14.60 16.99
C THR A 75 24.12 13.43 17.98
N PRO A 76 25.25 12.71 17.95
CA PRO A 76 25.54 11.67 18.95
C PRO A 76 25.51 12.18 20.39
N ASP A 77 25.98 13.40 20.66
CA ASP A 77 25.95 14.03 21.99
C ASP A 77 24.52 14.34 22.44
N GLU A 78 23.63 14.74 21.52
CA GLU A 78 22.22 14.92 21.83
C GLU A 78 21.52 13.60 22.10
N VAL A 79 21.89 12.52 21.40
CA VAL A 79 21.40 11.15 21.68
C VAL A 79 21.82 10.72 23.08
N LEU A 80 23.11 10.92 23.45
CA LEU A 80 23.63 10.59 24.78
C LEU A 80 22.88 11.29 25.90
N LYS A 81 22.49 12.57 25.73
CA LYS A 81 21.70 13.31 26.73
C LYS A 81 20.32 12.70 27.00
N MET A 82 19.71 12.08 25.99
CA MET A 82 18.37 11.49 26.07
C MET A 82 18.40 9.99 26.38
N SER A 83 19.54 9.33 26.16
CA SER A 83 19.79 7.92 26.44
C SER A 83 21.20 7.74 27.00
N PRO A 84 21.39 7.94 28.30
CA PRO A 84 22.73 8.15 28.92
C PRO A 84 23.64 6.93 28.96
N TYR A 85 23.18 5.75 28.54
CA TYR A 85 23.99 4.53 28.52
C TYR A 85 24.56 4.18 27.15
N ILE A 86 24.19 4.94 26.08
CA ILE A 86 24.71 4.72 24.74
C ILE A 86 26.16 5.21 24.63
N ASP A 87 26.94 4.54 23.79
CA ASP A 87 28.26 5.01 23.39
C ASP A 87 28.13 5.90 22.13
N PRO A 88 28.30 7.23 22.26
CA PRO A 88 28.08 8.16 21.15
C PRO A 88 29.13 8.00 20.02
N GLU A 89 30.31 7.42 20.30
CA GLU A 89 31.34 7.19 19.27
C GLU A 89 30.95 6.09 18.27
N LYS A 90 29.93 5.29 18.59
CA LYS A 90 29.47 4.15 17.77
C LYS A 90 28.36 4.49 16.79
N ILE A 91 27.89 5.73 16.78
CA ILE A 91 26.78 6.17 15.95
C ILE A 91 27.14 7.44 15.17
N HIS A 92 26.49 7.63 14.01
CA HIS A 92 26.61 8.87 13.24
C HIS A 92 25.61 9.95 13.68
N GLY A 93 24.59 9.60 14.45
CA GLY A 93 23.52 10.47 14.92
C GLY A 93 22.21 9.73 15.05
N GLY A 94 21.13 10.46 15.23
CA GLY A 94 19.79 9.91 15.40
C GLY A 94 18.70 10.71 14.72
N TYR A 95 17.62 10.04 14.33
CA TYR A 95 16.34 10.63 13.95
C TYR A 95 15.46 10.64 15.20
N TYR A 96 15.04 11.81 15.63
CA TYR A 96 14.29 12.03 16.86
C TYR A 96 12.88 12.53 16.59
N VAL A 97 11.91 11.88 17.22
CA VAL A 97 10.49 12.27 17.23
C VAL A 97 10.08 12.60 18.67
N PRO A 98 9.94 13.88 19.03
CA PRO A 98 9.68 14.29 20.42
C PRO A 98 8.31 13.84 20.94
N THR A 99 7.36 13.62 20.04
CA THR A 99 6.00 13.18 20.37
C THR A 99 5.85 11.68 20.55
N ASP A 100 6.88 10.88 20.29
CA ASP A 100 6.88 9.44 20.54
C ASP A 100 6.99 9.11 22.03
N GLY A 101 6.75 7.86 22.40
CA GLY A 101 6.81 7.46 23.81
C GLY A 101 6.34 6.03 24.06
N LEU A 102 6.20 5.71 25.33
CA LEU A 102 5.80 4.39 25.81
C LEU A 102 4.30 4.32 26.14
N ALA A 103 3.59 3.46 25.48
CA ALA A 103 2.23 3.08 25.85
C ALA A 103 2.23 2.10 27.04
N ALA A 104 1.25 2.26 27.93
CA ALA A 104 0.89 1.27 28.95
C ALA A 104 -0.36 0.49 28.50
N PRO A 105 -0.20 -0.58 27.69
CA PRO A 105 -1.30 -1.17 26.91
C PRO A 105 -2.41 -1.74 27.77
N VAL A 106 -2.09 -2.44 28.85
CA VAL A 106 -3.09 -2.99 29.78
C VAL A 106 -3.91 -1.88 30.42
N ARG A 107 -3.24 -0.80 30.82
CA ARG A 107 -3.90 0.37 31.40
C ARG A 107 -4.80 1.07 30.41
N ALA A 108 -4.34 1.22 29.16
CA ALA A 108 -5.12 1.84 28.09
C ALA A 108 -6.39 1.04 27.77
N VAL A 109 -6.28 -0.29 27.68
CA VAL A 109 -7.45 -1.16 27.43
C VAL A 109 -8.45 -1.06 28.58
N ARG A 110 -7.97 -1.08 29.84
CA ARG A 110 -8.86 -0.91 31.03
C ARG A 110 -9.52 0.47 31.06
N ALA A 111 -8.79 1.53 30.69
CA ALA A 111 -9.35 2.88 30.61
C ALA A 111 -10.46 2.97 29.56
N MET A 112 -10.22 2.43 28.38
CA MET A 112 -11.24 2.39 27.30
C MET A 112 -12.44 1.53 27.68
N ALA A 113 -12.22 0.36 28.26
CA ALA A 113 -13.30 -0.51 28.74
C ALA A 113 -14.16 0.17 29.80
N LYS A 114 -13.51 0.80 30.80
CA LYS A 114 -14.22 1.59 31.82
C LYS A 114 -15.04 2.72 31.20
N TYR A 115 -14.46 3.47 30.25
CA TYR A 115 -15.15 4.56 29.55
C TYR A 115 -16.43 4.07 28.85
N VAL A 116 -16.34 2.96 28.10
CA VAL A 116 -17.49 2.34 27.42
C VAL A 116 -18.57 1.89 28.41
N THR A 117 -18.15 1.27 29.53
CA THR A 117 -19.07 0.79 30.57
C THR A 117 -19.76 1.95 31.30
N ASP A 118 -19.00 3.01 31.65
CA ASP A 118 -19.55 4.19 32.31
C ASP A 118 -20.60 4.92 31.45
N LEU A 119 -20.39 4.93 30.13
CA LEU A 119 -21.37 5.44 29.15
C LEU A 119 -22.55 4.50 28.91
N LYS A 120 -22.54 3.29 29.45
CA LYS A 120 -23.49 2.22 29.13
C LYS A 120 -23.59 1.93 27.64
N ALA A 121 -22.48 2.11 26.93
CA ALA A 121 -22.38 1.94 25.47
C ALA A 121 -22.00 0.51 25.05
N GLY A 122 -21.61 -0.34 26.00
CA GLY A 122 -21.25 -1.72 25.75
C GLY A 122 -21.01 -2.54 27.02
N GLU A 123 -20.95 -3.85 26.85
CA GLU A 123 -20.70 -4.84 27.90
C GLU A 123 -19.50 -5.71 27.53
N PHE A 124 -18.75 -6.16 28.55
CA PHE A 124 -17.58 -7.03 28.38
C PHE A 124 -17.81 -8.37 29.04
N PHE A 125 -17.66 -9.45 28.30
CA PHE A 125 -17.84 -10.82 28.76
C PHE A 125 -16.49 -11.54 28.81
N GLY A 126 -15.88 -11.61 29.97
CA GLY A 126 -14.67 -12.40 30.21
C GLY A 126 -14.95 -13.90 30.17
N ASP A 127 -13.89 -14.70 29.96
CA ASP A 127 -13.94 -16.16 29.93
C ASP A 127 -15.06 -16.71 29.03
N THR A 128 -15.26 -16.07 27.89
CA THR A 128 -16.31 -16.38 26.93
C THR A 128 -15.69 -16.61 25.55
N ALA A 129 -15.27 -17.86 25.30
CA ALA A 129 -14.63 -18.24 24.04
C ALA A 129 -15.67 -18.35 22.91
N VAL A 130 -15.38 -17.72 21.78
CA VAL A 130 -16.16 -17.89 20.55
C VAL A 130 -15.74 -19.18 19.86
N ASN A 131 -16.68 -20.11 19.68
CA ASN A 131 -16.47 -21.44 19.13
C ASN A 131 -17.04 -21.61 17.71
N GLY A 132 -17.85 -20.66 17.25
CA GLY A 132 -18.48 -20.70 15.93
C GLY A 132 -19.22 -19.42 15.57
N PHE A 133 -19.71 -19.39 14.34
CA PHE A 133 -20.50 -18.29 13.80
C PHE A 133 -21.87 -18.80 13.32
N LYS A 134 -22.92 -18.04 13.56
CA LYS A 134 -24.24 -18.25 12.99
C LYS A 134 -24.32 -17.53 11.66
N ILE A 135 -24.24 -18.25 10.55
CA ILE A 135 -24.29 -17.68 9.19
C ILE A 135 -25.47 -18.27 8.44
N GLN A 136 -26.32 -17.42 7.87
CA GLN A 136 -27.44 -17.79 7.02
C GLN A 136 -27.43 -16.96 5.73
N ASN A 137 -27.56 -17.58 4.58
CA ASN A 137 -27.57 -16.92 3.28
C ASN A 137 -26.38 -15.96 3.09
N ASN A 138 -25.19 -16.42 3.47
CA ASN A 138 -23.94 -15.65 3.43
C ASN A 138 -23.97 -14.33 4.26
N GLN A 139 -24.80 -14.29 5.30
CA GLN A 139 -24.92 -13.18 6.24
C GLN A 139 -24.73 -13.67 7.67
N ILE A 140 -23.97 -12.91 8.47
CA ILE A 140 -23.81 -13.17 9.91
C ILE A 140 -25.13 -12.96 10.64
N ARG A 141 -25.40 -13.79 11.66
CA ARG A 141 -26.55 -13.69 12.56
C ARG A 141 -26.12 -13.75 14.02
N GLY A 142 -24.86 -13.93 14.30
CA GLY A 142 -24.34 -13.99 15.65
C GLY A 142 -23.17 -14.94 15.82
N VAL A 143 -22.83 -15.22 17.06
CA VAL A 143 -21.71 -16.09 17.45
C VAL A 143 -22.18 -17.17 18.43
N GLN A 144 -21.52 -18.32 18.37
CA GLN A 144 -21.65 -19.41 19.34
C GLN A 144 -20.46 -19.33 20.31
N THR A 145 -20.73 -19.34 21.60
CA THR A 145 -19.71 -19.21 22.63
C THR A 145 -19.75 -20.34 23.66
N SER A 146 -18.71 -20.41 24.49
CA SER A 146 -18.64 -21.34 25.63
C SER A 146 -19.73 -21.12 26.70
N LYS A 147 -20.40 -19.95 26.68
CA LYS A 147 -21.43 -19.58 27.65
C LYS A 147 -22.81 -19.36 27.03
N GLY A 148 -23.00 -19.81 25.80
CA GLY A 148 -24.27 -19.67 25.05
C GLY A 148 -24.07 -18.83 23.78
N ASP A 149 -25.15 -18.65 23.05
CA ASP A 149 -25.17 -17.99 21.78
C ASP A 149 -25.54 -16.50 21.93
N TYR A 150 -24.92 -15.67 21.12
CA TYR A 150 -25.28 -14.24 21.00
C TYR A 150 -25.72 -13.95 19.57
N GLU A 151 -26.82 -13.23 19.43
CA GLU A 151 -27.29 -12.75 18.14
C GLU A 151 -26.75 -11.35 17.84
N ALA A 152 -26.33 -11.14 16.60
CA ALA A 152 -25.83 -9.86 16.15
C ALA A 152 -25.90 -9.77 14.61
N ASP A 153 -26.24 -8.58 14.10
CA ASP A 153 -26.22 -8.28 12.67
C ASP A 153 -24.82 -7.95 12.17
N ILE A 154 -23.94 -7.54 13.06
CA ILE A 154 -22.52 -7.21 12.78
C ILE A 154 -21.64 -7.91 13.82
N VAL A 155 -20.63 -8.60 13.36
CA VAL A 155 -19.58 -9.22 14.18
C VAL A 155 -18.21 -8.77 13.70
N LEU A 156 -17.42 -8.17 14.60
CA LEU A 156 -16.04 -7.76 14.32
C LEU A 156 -15.05 -8.74 14.95
N VAL A 157 -14.29 -9.43 14.12
CA VAL A 157 -13.20 -10.34 14.53
C VAL A 157 -11.91 -9.53 14.73
N SER A 158 -11.47 -9.40 16.00
CA SER A 158 -10.23 -8.71 16.39
C SER A 158 -9.35 -9.63 17.25
N THR A 159 -9.10 -10.84 16.77
CA THR A 159 -8.50 -11.94 17.54
C THR A 159 -6.99 -12.09 17.33
N GLY A 160 -6.34 -11.13 16.65
CA GLY A 160 -4.88 -11.09 16.47
C GLY A 160 -4.34 -12.38 15.83
N ILE A 161 -3.41 -13.02 16.51
CA ILE A 161 -2.74 -14.25 16.02
C ILE A 161 -3.68 -15.45 15.82
N TRP A 162 -4.86 -15.45 16.45
CA TRP A 162 -5.88 -16.50 16.27
C TRP A 162 -6.86 -16.20 15.12
N ALA A 163 -6.73 -15.08 14.42
CA ALA A 163 -7.65 -14.73 13.31
C ALA A 163 -7.76 -15.82 12.22
N PRO A 164 -6.68 -16.51 11.79
CA PRO A 164 -6.82 -17.61 10.83
C PRO A 164 -7.74 -18.74 11.32
N LYS A 165 -7.70 -19.07 12.62
CA LYS A 165 -8.60 -20.06 13.24
C LYS A 165 -10.04 -19.56 13.21
N MET A 166 -10.29 -18.32 13.55
CA MET A 166 -11.62 -17.71 13.49
C MET A 166 -12.17 -17.67 12.06
N GLY A 167 -11.30 -17.33 11.08
CA GLY A 167 -11.68 -17.37 9.67
C GLY A 167 -12.17 -18.76 9.24
N ARG A 168 -11.47 -19.83 9.64
CA ARG A 168 -11.90 -21.22 9.33
C ARG A 168 -13.25 -21.58 9.94
N LEU A 169 -13.56 -21.11 11.15
CA LEU A 169 -14.88 -21.31 11.76
C LEU A 169 -16.01 -20.64 10.96
N ALA A 170 -15.72 -19.58 10.23
CA ALA A 170 -16.64 -18.89 9.33
C ALA A 170 -16.53 -19.34 7.86
N ASN A 171 -15.69 -20.35 7.56
CA ASN A 171 -15.36 -20.81 6.21
C ASN A 171 -14.83 -19.69 5.29
N ILE A 172 -14.07 -18.77 5.87
CA ILE A 172 -13.34 -17.70 5.13
C ILE A 172 -11.84 -17.74 5.46
N SER A 173 -11.04 -17.10 4.63
CA SER A 173 -9.62 -16.96 4.90
C SER A 173 -9.32 -15.57 5.46
N LEU A 174 -8.63 -15.53 6.61
CA LEU A 174 -8.01 -14.34 7.18
C LEU A 174 -6.49 -14.50 7.07
N PRO A 175 -5.84 -13.98 5.98
CA PRO A 175 -4.50 -14.37 5.60
C PRO A 175 -3.41 -13.63 6.41
N LEU A 176 -3.12 -14.14 7.58
CA LEU A 176 -1.98 -13.73 8.40
C LEU A 176 -1.25 -14.95 8.97
N VAL A 177 -0.01 -14.77 9.36
CA VAL A 177 0.82 -15.78 10.03
C VAL A 177 1.32 -15.26 11.37
N PRO A 178 1.22 -16.08 12.44
CA PRO A 178 1.91 -15.84 13.71
C PRO A 178 3.42 -16.05 13.56
N CYS A 179 4.23 -15.18 14.15
CA CYS A 179 5.69 -15.25 14.09
C CYS A 179 6.31 -14.93 15.45
N GLU A 180 7.30 -15.74 15.87
CA GLU A 180 7.99 -15.56 17.14
C GLU A 180 8.76 -14.24 17.19
N HIS A 181 8.83 -13.62 18.37
CA HIS A 181 9.54 -12.38 18.61
C HIS A 181 10.09 -12.32 20.06
N GLN A 182 11.40 -12.23 20.20
CA GLN A 182 12.07 -12.34 21.48
C GLN A 182 12.37 -10.98 22.12
N MET A 183 12.21 -10.92 23.45
CA MET A 183 12.51 -9.75 24.26
C MET A 183 13.05 -10.17 25.62
N VAL A 184 14.02 -9.41 26.15
CA VAL A 184 14.65 -9.66 27.45
C VAL A 184 14.71 -8.41 28.30
N TRP A 185 14.79 -8.60 29.61
CA TRP A 185 15.05 -7.55 30.61
C TRP A 185 16.42 -7.77 31.22
N LEU A 186 17.12 -6.67 31.49
CA LEU A 186 18.39 -6.66 32.23
C LEU A 186 18.14 -6.61 33.76
N GLU A 187 19.17 -6.87 34.54
CA GLU A 187 19.17 -6.51 35.97
C GLU A 187 18.98 -5.00 36.15
N PRO A 188 18.39 -4.56 37.29
CA PRO A 188 18.19 -3.15 37.59
C PRO A 188 19.48 -2.34 37.58
N PHE A 189 19.36 -1.06 37.22
CA PHE A 189 20.41 -0.04 37.35
C PHE A 189 20.15 0.80 38.60
N GLU A 190 21.18 1.01 39.41
CA GLU A 190 21.03 1.69 40.70
C GLU A 190 20.45 3.11 40.57
N GLU A 191 20.93 3.86 39.57
CA GLU A 191 20.47 5.21 39.28
C GLU A 191 18.98 5.25 38.86
N LEU A 192 18.50 4.20 38.22
CA LEU A 192 17.07 4.09 37.86
C LEU A 192 16.20 3.63 39.03
N LYS A 193 16.79 3.05 40.07
CA LYS A 193 16.07 2.74 41.30
C LYS A 193 15.73 4.03 42.05
N GLU A 194 16.67 4.99 42.09
CA GLU A 194 16.44 6.33 42.67
C GLU A 194 15.36 7.07 41.90
N PHE A 195 15.44 7.08 40.54
CA PHE A 195 14.40 7.64 39.67
C PHE A 195 13.02 7.04 39.98
N LYS A 196 12.91 5.72 40.09
CA LYS A 196 11.66 5.02 40.41
C LYS A 196 11.13 5.40 41.80
N ALA A 197 11.99 5.64 42.75
CA ALA A 197 11.60 6.06 44.09
C ALA A 197 10.99 7.46 44.10
N ASP A 198 11.54 8.37 43.29
CA ASP A 198 11.09 9.76 43.14
C ASP A 198 9.86 9.92 42.25
N HIS A 199 9.74 9.03 41.24
CA HIS A 199 8.70 9.09 40.18
C HIS A 199 7.84 7.81 40.16
N LYS A 200 7.16 7.51 41.27
CA LYS A 200 6.41 6.26 41.51
C LYS A 200 5.43 5.87 40.40
N GLU A 201 4.96 6.83 39.62
CA GLU A 201 3.96 6.61 38.54
C GLU A 201 4.56 6.52 37.12
N ALA A 202 5.81 6.96 36.95
CA ALA A 202 6.46 6.92 35.64
C ALA A 202 7.10 5.55 35.38
N LEU A 203 6.85 5.00 34.16
CA LEU A 203 7.45 3.76 33.71
C LEU A 203 8.76 4.00 32.95
N VAL A 204 9.01 5.19 32.45
CA VAL A 204 10.13 5.54 31.57
C VAL A 204 10.44 7.04 31.65
N GLU A 205 11.72 7.36 31.60
CA GLU A 205 12.28 8.71 31.51
C GLU A 205 13.10 8.89 30.25
N HIS A 206 13.89 7.88 29.89
CA HIS A 206 14.77 7.91 28.74
C HIS A 206 13.99 7.70 27.43
N ALA A 207 14.42 8.38 26.36
CA ALA A 207 13.85 8.20 25.05
C ALA A 207 13.90 6.74 24.59
N LEU A 208 12.84 6.31 23.90
CA LEU A 208 12.84 4.98 23.27
C LEU A 208 13.91 4.96 22.17
N MET A 209 14.60 3.84 22.01
CA MET A 209 15.65 3.74 21.01
C MET A 209 15.46 2.57 20.07
N ARG A 210 15.73 2.81 18.78
CA ARG A 210 15.81 1.81 17.73
C ARG A 210 17.20 1.80 17.11
N HIS A 211 17.77 0.62 17.00
CA HIS A 211 19.02 0.36 16.28
C HIS A 211 18.70 -0.52 15.07
N GLN A 212 18.21 0.09 14.02
CA GLN A 212 17.64 -0.62 12.87
C GLN A 212 18.71 -1.27 11.98
N ASP A 213 19.98 -0.81 11.99
CA ASP A 213 21.09 -1.50 11.33
C ASP A 213 21.30 -2.94 11.84
N TYR A 214 20.81 -3.22 13.05
CA TYR A 214 20.86 -4.57 13.66
C TYR A 214 19.48 -5.12 14.04
N SER A 215 18.42 -4.46 13.62
CA SER A 215 17.02 -4.84 13.89
C SER A 215 16.68 -5.00 15.38
N LEU A 216 17.19 -4.08 16.20
CA LEU A 216 16.99 -4.03 17.64
C LEU A 216 16.21 -2.80 18.07
N TYR A 217 15.55 -2.91 19.23
CA TYR A 217 14.99 -1.78 19.93
C TYR A 217 15.23 -1.89 21.43
N PHE A 218 15.33 -0.73 22.09
CA PHE A 218 15.62 -0.59 23.51
C PHE A 218 14.65 0.37 24.16
N ARG A 219 14.31 0.07 25.39
CA ARG A 219 13.54 0.99 26.23
C ARG A 219 13.85 0.79 27.70
N GLN A 220 13.82 1.85 28.45
CA GLN A 220 13.72 1.77 29.90
C GLN A 220 12.37 1.14 30.27
N TRP A 221 12.36 0.39 31.36
CA TRP A 221 11.16 -0.14 32.01
C TRP A 221 11.35 -0.10 33.50
N ASN A 222 10.79 0.91 34.16
CA ASN A 222 11.08 1.22 35.56
C ASN A 222 12.60 1.41 35.83
N ASP A 223 13.19 0.51 36.60
CA ASP A 223 14.59 0.51 37.03
C ASP A 223 15.52 -0.32 36.11
N THR A 224 15.04 -0.80 34.97
CA THR A 224 15.82 -1.64 34.06
C THR A 224 15.67 -1.24 32.59
N TYR A 225 16.38 -1.94 31.73
CA TYR A 225 16.23 -1.84 30.27
C TYR A 225 15.70 -3.14 29.68
N VAL A 226 14.93 -2.98 28.62
CA VAL A 226 14.36 -4.05 27.81
C VAL A 226 14.97 -3.98 26.42
N ILE A 227 15.35 -5.14 25.89
CA ILE A 227 15.93 -5.33 24.57
C ILE A 227 15.00 -6.23 23.75
N GLY A 228 14.53 -5.77 22.60
CA GLY A 228 13.77 -6.57 21.64
C GLY A 228 14.57 -6.84 20.37
N ASN A 229 14.34 -8.01 19.76
CA ASN A 229 15.15 -8.54 18.67
C ASN A 229 14.31 -9.06 17.50
N TYR A 230 14.55 -8.51 16.29
CA TYR A 230 14.04 -9.01 15.01
C TYR A 230 15.10 -9.74 14.18
N ARG A 231 16.37 -9.75 14.61
CA ARG A 231 17.49 -10.32 13.85
C ARG A 231 17.70 -11.82 14.08
N HIS A 232 16.66 -12.60 14.05
CA HIS A 232 16.75 -14.05 14.02
C HIS A 232 16.01 -14.59 12.81
N GLU A 233 16.25 -15.86 12.47
CA GLU A 233 15.49 -16.49 11.38
C GLU A 233 14.01 -16.49 11.73
N PRO A 234 13.12 -15.98 10.84
CA PRO A 234 11.69 -15.88 11.10
C PRO A 234 11.06 -17.25 11.36
N ARG A 235 10.48 -17.43 12.55
CA ARG A 235 9.82 -18.67 12.98
C ARG A 235 8.31 -18.48 12.95
N ILE A 236 7.70 -19.08 11.92
CA ILE A 236 6.25 -19.04 11.72
C ILE A 236 5.61 -20.20 12.50
N LEU A 237 4.60 -19.87 13.28
CA LEU A 237 3.74 -20.80 13.99
C LEU A 237 2.42 -21.01 13.24
N GLU A 238 1.73 -22.10 13.57
CA GLU A 238 0.37 -22.32 13.09
C GLU A 238 -0.64 -21.85 14.16
N SER A 239 -1.73 -21.23 13.72
CA SER A 239 -2.74 -20.73 14.66
C SER A 239 -3.39 -21.84 15.49
N GLU A 240 -3.35 -23.09 15.02
CA GLU A 240 -3.84 -24.26 15.71
C GLU A 240 -2.91 -24.74 16.84
N GLU A 241 -1.63 -24.46 16.71
CA GLU A 241 -0.58 -24.85 17.66
C GLU A 241 -0.45 -23.86 18.82
N LEU A 242 -1.12 -22.70 18.69
CA LEU A 242 -1.11 -21.68 19.73
C LEU A 242 -1.92 -22.14 20.95
N LYS A 243 -1.35 -21.88 22.13
CA LYS A 243 -2.04 -22.16 23.40
C LYS A 243 -3.41 -21.49 23.43
N LYS A 244 -4.37 -22.17 24.00
CA LYS A 244 -5.65 -21.54 24.34
C LYS A 244 -5.49 -20.74 25.61
N PRO A 245 -6.32 -19.68 25.83
CA PRO A 245 -6.27 -18.92 27.07
C PRO A 245 -6.38 -19.76 28.34
N GLU A 246 -7.23 -20.78 28.33
CA GLU A 246 -7.45 -21.72 29.46
C GLU A 246 -6.26 -22.64 29.74
N ASP A 247 -5.39 -22.87 28.75
CA ASP A 247 -4.23 -23.76 28.85
C ASP A 247 -2.93 -22.98 29.17
N ALA A 248 -2.99 -21.66 29.31
CA ALA A 248 -1.85 -20.82 29.51
C ALA A 248 -1.69 -20.39 30.98
N GLU A 249 -0.52 -20.67 31.57
CA GLU A 249 -0.22 -20.23 32.95
C GLU A 249 -0.06 -18.71 33.07
N GLU A 250 0.51 -18.05 32.03
CA GLU A 250 0.67 -16.59 32.00
C GLU A 250 -0.12 -15.98 30.83
N MET A 251 0.49 -16.00 29.63
CA MET A 251 -0.08 -15.40 28.40
C MET A 251 -0.08 -16.45 27.29
N PRO A 252 -1.22 -16.68 26.62
CA PRO A 252 -1.32 -17.69 25.55
C PRO A 252 -0.47 -17.34 24.31
N SER A 253 -0.01 -16.09 24.21
CA SER A 253 0.86 -15.61 23.12
C SER A 253 2.35 -15.73 23.44
N LEU A 254 2.75 -16.52 24.43
CA LEU A 254 4.15 -16.80 24.76
C LEU A 254 4.51 -18.24 24.40
N VAL A 255 5.72 -18.40 23.83
CA VAL A 255 6.37 -19.67 23.56
C VAL A 255 7.75 -19.71 24.23
N ASP A 256 8.43 -20.85 24.18
CA ASP A 256 9.75 -21.03 24.81
C ASP A 256 10.78 -20.06 24.24
N PHE A 257 11.54 -19.43 25.12
CA PHE A 257 12.64 -18.55 24.74
C PHE A 257 13.79 -19.35 24.12
N ARG A 258 14.39 -18.82 23.05
CA ARG A 258 15.50 -19.44 22.32
C ARG A 258 16.79 -18.66 22.52
N PRO A 259 17.70 -19.11 23.42
CA PRO A 259 18.93 -18.39 23.73
C PRO A 259 19.80 -18.11 22.49
N ASP A 260 19.93 -19.09 21.61
CA ASP A 260 20.79 -19.02 20.42
C ASP A 260 20.33 -17.92 19.44
N ASP A 261 19.04 -17.76 19.29
CA ASP A 261 18.44 -16.71 18.45
C ASP A 261 18.64 -15.29 19.04
N PHE A 262 19.00 -15.18 20.32
CA PHE A 262 19.19 -13.90 21.03
C PHE A 262 20.66 -13.53 21.26
N GLU A 263 21.60 -14.45 21.12
CA GLU A 263 23.03 -14.23 21.41
C GLU A 263 23.63 -13.06 20.63
N GLY A 264 23.38 -13.00 19.31
CA GLY A 264 23.84 -11.92 18.46
C GLY A 264 23.27 -10.55 18.86
N ALA A 265 21.99 -10.52 19.24
CA ALA A 265 21.32 -9.32 19.73
C ALA A 265 21.91 -8.81 21.05
N HIS A 266 22.20 -9.72 21.97
CA HIS A 266 22.84 -9.39 23.26
C HIS A 266 24.25 -8.83 23.06
N LYS A 267 25.06 -9.45 22.19
CA LYS A 267 26.40 -8.98 21.85
C LYS A 267 26.39 -7.56 21.25
N GLU A 268 25.50 -7.31 20.29
CA GLU A 268 25.37 -5.97 19.67
C GLU A 268 24.84 -4.94 20.66
N SER A 269 23.92 -5.33 21.55
CA SER A 269 23.42 -4.45 22.62
C SER A 269 24.53 -4.02 23.57
N ASN A 270 25.40 -4.94 23.99
CA ASN A 270 26.55 -4.65 24.84
C ASN A 270 27.62 -3.80 24.12
N TRP A 271 27.71 -3.96 22.78
CA TRP A 271 28.58 -3.10 21.98
C TRP A 271 28.03 -1.66 21.92
N LEU A 272 26.75 -1.48 21.70
CA LEU A 272 26.13 -0.13 21.61
C LEU A 272 25.99 0.55 22.98
N PHE A 273 25.70 -0.23 24.02
CA PHE A 273 25.52 0.19 25.40
C PHE A 273 26.52 -0.53 26.31
N PRO A 274 27.76 -0.04 26.48
CA PRO A 274 28.80 -0.75 27.21
C PRO A 274 28.40 -1.20 28.63
N ARG A 275 27.59 -0.39 29.32
CA ARG A 275 27.08 -0.72 30.66
C ARG A 275 26.12 -1.92 30.72
N PHE A 276 25.55 -2.34 29.58
CA PHE A 276 24.69 -3.52 29.56
C PHE A 276 25.48 -4.82 29.76
N SER A 277 26.80 -4.82 29.43
CA SER A 277 27.68 -5.95 29.67
C SER A 277 27.88 -6.29 31.15
N GLU A 278 27.63 -5.32 32.05
CA GLU A 278 27.70 -5.46 33.48
C GLU A 278 26.45 -6.14 34.09
N LYS A 279 25.38 -6.31 33.28
CA LYS A 279 24.06 -6.75 33.71
C LYS A 279 23.70 -8.11 33.16
N LYS A 280 23.13 -8.97 33.99
CA LYS A 280 22.58 -10.26 33.57
C LYS A 280 21.17 -10.08 33.00
N LEU A 281 20.76 -11.05 32.17
CA LEU A 281 19.40 -11.16 31.69
C LEU A 281 18.51 -11.78 32.76
N THR A 282 17.50 -11.05 33.24
CA THR A 282 16.62 -11.50 34.34
C THR A 282 15.35 -12.15 33.84
N LYS A 283 14.59 -11.45 33.01
CA LYS A 283 13.35 -11.94 32.39
C LYS A 283 13.57 -12.11 30.89
N LYS A 284 13.04 -13.21 30.35
CA LYS A 284 13.14 -13.57 28.94
C LYS A 284 11.78 -14.00 28.47
N ILE A 285 11.31 -13.46 27.35
CA ILE A 285 10.06 -13.86 26.74
C ILE A 285 10.26 -14.07 25.23
N ASN A 286 9.46 -14.95 24.66
CA ASN A 286 9.31 -15.13 23.23
C ASN A 286 7.83 -14.97 22.92
N GLY A 287 7.45 -13.77 22.51
CA GLY A 287 6.09 -13.41 22.14
C GLY A 287 5.77 -13.77 20.70
N ILE A 288 4.53 -13.50 20.29
CA ILE A 288 4.07 -13.84 18.95
C ILE A 288 3.48 -12.60 18.31
N PHE A 289 4.01 -12.22 17.14
CA PHE A 289 3.44 -11.20 16.25
C PHE A 289 2.61 -11.82 15.13
N SER A 290 1.86 -11.00 14.41
CA SER A 290 1.13 -11.40 13.20
C SER A 290 1.58 -10.59 12.00
N PHE A 291 1.79 -11.27 10.87
CA PHE A 291 2.16 -10.68 9.59
C PHE A 291 1.23 -11.13 8.47
N THR A 292 0.76 -10.19 7.67
CA THR A 292 0.09 -10.44 6.39
C THR A 292 1.12 -10.60 5.26
N THR A 293 0.67 -10.88 4.05
CA THR A 293 1.57 -11.04 2.88
C THR A 293 2.27 -9.74 2.46
N ASP A 294 1.76 -8.58 2.87
CA ASP A 294 2.27 -7.24 2.56
C ASP A 294 2.64 -6.42 3.81
N GLY A 295 2.49 -7.01 5.00
CA GLY A 295 2.80 -6.36 6.27
C GLY A 295 1.76 -5.32 6.74
N ASN A 296 0.68 -5.09 5.98
CA ASN A 296 -0.35 -4.12 6.36
C ASN A 296 -1.47 -4.77 7.20
N PRO A 297 -2.26 -3.99 7.95
CA PRO A 297 -3.41 -4.49 8.69
C PRO A 297 -4.41 -5.23 7.81
N LEU A 298 -5.24 -6.04 8.44
CA LEU A 298 -6.32 -6.79 7.83
C LEU A 298 -7.63 -6.21 8.35
N MET A 299 -8.30 -5.36 7.56
CA MET A 299 -9.45 -4.55 7.97
C MET A 299 -10.61 -4.68 6.97
N GLY A 300 -11.83 -4.49 7.44
CA GLY A 300 -13.01 -4.34 6.58
C GLY A 300 -14.00 -5.50 6.68
N GLU A 301 -15.06 -5.41 5.88
CA GLU A 301 -16.07 -6.45 5.75
C GLU A 301 -15.53 -7.61 4.92
N THR A 302 -15.77 -8.83 5.41
CA THR A 302 -15.34 -10.05 4.72
C THR A 302 -16.31 -10.41 3.58
N SER A 303 -16.10 -11.56 2.95
CA SER A 303 -17.05 -12.11 1.98
C SER A 303 -18.40 -12.54 2.60
N VAL A 304 -18.49 -12.61 3.92
CA VAL A 304 -19.75 -12.86 4.67
C VAL A 304 -20.29 -11.51 5.12
N LYS A 305 -21.47 -11.14 4.65
CA LYS A 305 -22.11 -9.86 4.99
C LYS A 305 -22.31 -9.71 6.51
N GLY A 306 -21.91 -8.55 7.05
CA GLY A 306 -21.96 -8.25 8.48
C GLY A 306 -20.80 -8.84 9.28
N LEU A 307 -19.96 -9.71 8.70
CA LEU A 307 -18.75 -10.24 9.36
C LEU A 307 -17.53 -9.40 8.98
N TRP A 308 -17.00 -8.68 9.95
CA TRP A 308 -15.89 -7.74 9.80
C TRP A 308 -14.62 -8.25 10.46
N THR A 309 -13.48 -7.72 10.05
CA THR A 309 -12.17 -8.05 10.63
C THR A 309 -11.33 -6.80 10.89
N ALA A 310 -10.56 -6.82 12.00
CA ALA A 310 -9.49 -5.87 12.29
C ALA A 310 -8.34 -6.62 12.97
N ASN A 311 -7.41 -7.15 12.19
CA ASN A 311 -6.33 -8.00 12.66
C ASN A 311 -4.98 -7.57 12.06
N ALA A 312 -3.87 -8.17 12.51
CA ALA A 312 -2.52 -7.75 12.17
C ALA A 312 -2.27 -6.24 12.46
N VAL A 313 -2.87 -5.74 13.54
CA VAL A 313 -2.80 -4.35 13.97
C VAL A 313 -1.82 -4.26 15.14
N TRP A 314 -0.81 -3.41 15.00
CA TRP A 314 0.15 -3.15 16.07
C TRP A 314 -0.38 -2.06 17.01
N ILE A 315 0.10 -2.05 18.24
CA ILE A 315 -0.31 -1.05 19.27
C ILE A 315 -0.20 0.38 18.72
N THR A 316 0.86 0.67 17.97
CA THR A 316 1.11 1.99 17.37
C THR A 316 -0.02 2.49 16.45
N HIS A 317 -0.80 1.58 15.88
CA HIS A 317 -1.87 1.90 14.92
C HIS A 317 -3.27 1.62 15.47
N ALA A 318 -3.36 1.00 16.66
CA ALA A 318 -4.61 0.42 17.16
C ALA A 318 -5.75 1.45 17.30
N GLY A 319 -5.46 2.64 17.82
CA GLY A 319 -6.47 3.70 17.96
C GLY A 319 -6.98 4.20 16.61
N GLY A 320 -6.06 4.44 15.65
CA GLY A 320 -6.41 4.90 14.31
C GLY A 320 -7.19 3.86 13.51
N VAL A 321 -6.81 2.59 13.61
CA VAL A 321 -7.57 1.47 13.03
C VAL A 321 -8.95 1.37 13.66
N GLY A 322 -9.05 1.46 15.00
CA GLY A 322 -10.33 1.43 15.70
C GLY A 322 -11.27 2.54 15.25
N LYS A 323 -10.76 3.78 15.09
CA LYS A 323 -11.53 4.92 14.54
C LYS A 323 -12.02 4.62 13.12
N ALA A 324 -11.11 4.21 12.23
CA ALA A 324 -11.45 3.93 10.83
C ALA A 324 -12.49 2.79 10.71
N MET A 325 -12.37 1.72 11.52
CA MET A 325 -13.35 0.64 11.56
C MET A 325 -14.71 1.10 12.07
N ALA A 326 -14.75 1.93 13.10
CA ALA A 326 -16.00 2.49 13.61
C ALA A 326 -16.70 3.35 12.56
N GLU A 327 -15.97 4.23 11.88
CA GLU A 327 -16.49 5.03 10.77
C GLU A 327 -17.00 4.15 9.63
N TRP A 328 -16.25 3.12 9.27
CA TRP A 328 -16.62 2.21 8.18
C TRP A 328 -17.91 1.45 8.48
N ILE A 329 -18.03 0.91 9.68
CA ILE A 329 -19.22 0.16 10.12
C ILE A 329 -20.44 1.08 10.26
N VAL A 330 -20.27 2.27 10.85
CA VAL A 330 -21.39 3.17 11.17
C VAL A 330 -21.82 4.02 9.96
N ASN A 331 -20.85 4.55 9.22
CA ASN A 331 -21.12 5.49 8.13
C ASN A 331 -21.11 4.81 6.75
N GLY A 332 -20.64 3.56 6.65
CA GLY A 332 -20.45 2.82 5.39
C GLY A 332 -19.07 3.00 4.76
N GLU A 333 -18.34 4.06 5.06
CA GLU A 333 -16.97 4.30 4.60
C GLU A 333 -16.18 5.11 5.63
N PRO A 334 -14.85 4.88 5.79
CA PRO A 334 -14.00 5.71 6.64
C PRO A 334 -13.57 7.00 5.91
N GLU A 335 -13.22 8.03 6.69
CA GLU A 335 -12.68 9.28 6.12
C GLU A 335 -11.29 9.09 5.50
N LEU A 336 -10.45 8.27 6.15
CA LEU A 336 -9.11 7.97 5.67
C LEU A 336 -9.14 6.91 4.56
N ASP A 337 -8.19 6.99 3.64
CA ASP A 337 -7.97 5.92 2.67
C ASP A 337 -7.43 4.67 3.37
N VAL A 338 -8.21 3.60 3.42
CA VAL A 338 -7.87 2.33 4.07
C VAL A 338 -7.57 1.19 3.09
N ARG A 339 -7.44 1.47 1.79
CA ARG A 339 -7.27 0.45 0.74
C ARG A 339 -6.20 -0.57 1.04
N GLN A 340 -5.08 -0.16 1.65
CA GLN A 340 -4.00 -1.07 1.99
C GLN A 340 -4.28 -1.98 3.17
N GLY A 341 -5.22 -1.58 4.03
CA GLY A 341 -5.73 -2.42 5.10
C GLY A 341 -6.93 -3.26 4.68
N ASP A 342 -7.61 -2.94 3.57
CA ASP A 342 -8.82 -3.62 3.14
C ASP A 342 -8.57 -5.10 2.89
N ILE A 343 -9.32 -5.98 3.56
CA ILE A 343 -9.22 -7.44 3.37
C ILE A 343 -9.48 -7.84 1.93
N ASN A 344 -10.29 -7.08 1.20
CA ASN A 344 -10.65 -7.35 -0.18
C ASN A 344 -9.52 -7.04 -1.19
N ARG A 345 -8.35 -6.55 -0.75
CA ARG A 345 -7.18 -6.35 -1.62
C ARG A 345 -6.50 -7.62 -2.08
N PHE A 346 -6.76 -8.74 -1.42
CA PHE A 346 -6.03 -9.99 -1.65
C PHE A 346 -6.59 -10.81 -2.82
N HIS A 347 -5.69 -11.25 -3.69
CA HIS A 347 -5.96 -12.29 -4.68
C HIS A 347 -5.94 -13.68 -4.04
N GLN A 348 -6.47 -14.68 -4.74
CA GLN A 348 -6.53 -16.07 -4.28
C GLN A 348 -5.18 -16.62 -3.80
N HIS A 349 -4.07 -16.28 -4.48
CA HIS A 349 -2.74 -16.77 -4.11
C HIS A 349 -2.27 -16.25 -2.75
N HIS A 350 -2.75 -15.09 -2.26
CA HIS A 350 -2.43 -14.58 -0.92
C HIS A 350 -3.02 -15.46 0.19
N HIS A 351 -4.05 -16.25 -0.11
CA HIS A 351 -4.67 -17.19 0.81
C HIS A 351 -3.99 -18.57 0.80
N VAL A 352 -3.06 -18.82 -0.15
CA VAL A 352 -2.29 -20.06 -0.21
C VAL A 352 -1.26 -20.07 0.92
N ARG A 353 -1.35 -21.07 1.81
CA ARG A 353 -0.53 -21.17 3.03
C ARG A 353 0.98 -21.02 2.76
N LYS A 354 1.52 -21.68 1.73
CA LYS A 354 2.95 -21.60 1.38
C LYS A 354 3.35 -20.18 0.95
N TYR A 355 2.51 -19.50 0.16
CA TYR A 355 2.72 -18.13 -0.26
C TYR A 355 2.72 -17.18 0.96
N LEU A 356 1.68 -17.27 1.78
CA LEU A 356 1.49 -16.46 2.97
C LEU A 356 2.67 -16.61 3.96
N ARG A 357 3.15 -17.84 4.20
CA ARG A 357 4.32 -18.11 5.06
C ARG A 357 5.59 -17.50 4.48
N SER A 358 5.83 -17.65 3.17
CA SER A 358 7.02 -17.10 2.52
C SER A 358 7.05 -15.57 2.61
N ARG A 359 5.94 -14.91 2.30
CA ARG A 359 5.82 -13.43 2.39
C ARG A 359 5.89 -12.92 3.83
N GLY A 360 5.23 -13.62 4.77
CA GLY A 360 5.29 -13.28 6.20
C GLY A 360 6.70 -13.36 6.77
N LYS A 361 7.48 -14.39 6.39
CA LYS A 361 8.90 -14.49 6.76
C LYS A 361 9.73 -13.33 6.23
N GLN A 362 9.56 -12.99 4.96
CA GLN A 362 10.28 -11.87 4.36
C GLN A 362 9.91 -10.54 5.02
N ASN A 363 8.62 -10.28 5.26
CA ASN A 363 8.17 -9.07 5.95
C ASN A 363 8.76 -8.97 7.37
N TYR A 364 8.83 -10.08 8.11
CA TYR A 364 9.46 -10.10 9.43
C TYR A 364 10.95 -9.75 9.36
N LYS A 365 11.69 -10.42 8.45
CA LYS A 365 13.13 -10.24 8.30
C LYS A 365 13.51 -8.81 7.92
N GLU A 366 12.67 -8.18 7.10
CA GLU A 366 12.97 -6.89 6.47
C GLU A 366 12.27 -5.71 7.16
N VAL A 367 11.66 -5.92 8.34
CA VAL A 367 10.85 -4.90 9.03
C VAL A 367 11.62 -3.59 9.30
N TYR A 368 12.93 -3.67 9.50
CA TYR A 368 13.82 -2.54 9.76
C TYR A 368 14.87 -2.29 8.67
N ASP A 369 14.77 -2.97 7.53
CA ASP A 369 15.73 -2.77 6.44
C ASP A 369 15.58 -1.38 5.78
N ILE A 370 16.65 -0.92 5.17
CA ILE A 370 16.63 0.23 4.27
C ILE A 370 15.97 -0.23 2.96
N ILE A 371 14.80 0.31 2.67
CA ILE A 371 14.05 -0.02 1.45
C ILE A 371 14.55 0.86 0.32
N HIS A 372 14.97 0.22 -0.78
CA HIS A 372 15.38 0.92 -1.99
C HIS A 372 14.18 1.20 -2.91
N PRO A 373 14.22 2.25 -3.72
CA PRO A 373 13.20 2.47 -4.75
C PRO A 373 13.07 1.24 -5.66
N LEU A 374 11.85 0.87 -6.03
CA LEU A 374 11.53 -0.30 -6.86
C LEU A 374 11.97 -1.65 -6.28
N GLN A 375 12.35 -1.73 -5.01
CA GLN A 375 12.68 -3.00 -4.35
C GLN A 375 11.47 -3.93 -4.35
N GLN A 376 11.71 -5.16 -4.77
CA GLN A 376 10.67 -6.18 -4.91
C GLN A 376 10.73 -7.21 -3.78
N MET A 377 9.60 -7.86 -3.53
CA MET A 377 9.59 -9.10 -2.74
C MET A 377 10.30 -10.22 -3.53
N GLU A 378 11.16 -10.97 -2.87
CA GLU A 378 12.00 -11.98 -3.54
C GLU A 378 11.25 -13.30 -3.78
N GLN A 379 10.42 -13.74 -2.82
CA GLN A 379 9.77 -15.04 -2.85
C GLN A 379 8.27 -14.96 -2.47
N PRO A 380 7.45 -15.86 -2.99
CA PRO A 380 7.70 -16.77 -4.14
C PRO A 380 7.56 -16.03 -5.47
N ARG A 381 8.52 -16.20 -6.35
CA ARG A 381 8.54 -15.66 -7.73
C ARG A 381 9.25 -16.65 -8.66
N PRO A 382 8.90 -16.70 -9.99
CA PRO A 382 7.74 -16.06 -10.62
C PRO A 382 6.45 -16.80 -10.28
N LEU A 383 5.29 -16.10 -10.20
CA LEU A 383 4.02 -16.73 -9.86
C LEU A 383 2.99 -16.62 -11.00
N ARG A 384 2.60 -15.41 -11.40
CA ARG A 384 1.68 -15.14 -12.50
C ARG A 384 2.48 -14.60 -13.69
N ARG A 385 2.31 -15.21 -14.84
CA ARG A 385 3.08 -14.89 -16.04
C ARG A 385 2.14 -14.72 -17.24
N SER A 386 2.46 -13.78 -18.12
CA SER A 386 1.79 -13.67 -19.42
C SER A 386 2.10 -14.90 -20.27
N PRO A 387 1.25 -15.26 -21.25
CA PRO A 387 1.49 -16.42 -22.12
C PRO A 387 2.76 -16.28 -22.95
N PHE A 388 3.27 -15.07 -23.15
CA PHE A 388 4.51 -14.77 -23.87
C PHE A 388 5.71 -14.46 -22.94
N TYR A 389 5.61 -14.75 -21.65
CA TYR A 389 6.68 -14.51 -20.66
C TYR A 389 8.06 -15.01 -21.11
N ALA A 390 8.15 -16.22 -21.71
CA ALA A 390 9.41 -16.75 -22.20
C ALA A 390 10.02 -15.91 -23.35
N ARG A 391 9.19 -15.21 -24.15
CA ARG A 391 9.67 -14.24 -25.16
C ARG A 391 10.28 -13.02 -24.52
N LEU A 392 9.73 -12.57 -23.39
CA LEU A 392 10.24 -11.45 -22.63
C LEU A 392 11.58 -11.80 -21.95
N GLU A 393 11.66 -13.00 -21.35
CA GLU A 393 12.92 -13.53 -20.82
C GLU A 393 14.00 -13.64 -21.91
N GLY A 394 13.65 -14.12 -23.11
CA GLY A 394 14.55 -14.20 -24.25
C GLY A 394 15.10 -12.83 -24.70
N GLN A 395 14.38 -11.74 -24.42
CA GLN A 395 14.82 -10.36 -24.61
C GLN A 395 15.52 -9.78 -23.37
N LYS A 396 15.82 -10.61 -22.38
CA LYS A 396 16.47 -10.24 -21.12
C LYS A 396 15.70 -9.15 -20.37
N ALA A 397 14.37 -9.31 -20.26
CA ALA A 397 13.55 -8.44 -19.46
C ALA A 397 13.97 -8.51 -17.96
N HIS A 398 14.13 -7.35 -17.35
CA HIS A 398 14.19 -7.25 -15.91
C HIS A 398 12.77 -7.12 -15.34
N PHE A 399 12.35 -8.12 -14.56
CA PHE A 399 10.97 -8.17 -14.09
C PHE A 399 10.78 -7.54 -12.71
N PHE A 400 9.63 -6.91 -12.52
CA PHE A 400 9.09 -6.56 -11.21
C PHE A 400 7.72 -7.22 -11.01
N GLU A 401 7.31 -7.39 -9.76
CA GLU A 401 6.09 -8.09 -9.40
C GLU A 401 5.00 -7.10 -8.97
N THR A 402 3.78 -7.28 -9.48
CA THR A 402 2.58 -6.59 -9.00
C THR A 402 1.44 -7.60 -8.89
N MET A 403 0.91 -7.80 -7.68
CA MET A 403 -0.17 -8.75 -7.40
C MET A 403 0.10 -10.16 -7.98
N GLY A 404 1.35 -10.60 -7.85
CA GLY A 404 1.83 -11.88 -8.36
C GLY A 404 2.22 -11.87 -9.83
N TRP A 405 1.86 -10.85 -10.62
CA TRP A 405 2.23 -10.75 -12.03
C TRP A 405 3.68 -10.30 -12.20
N GLU A 406 4.44 -11.07 -13.02
CA GLU A 406 5.75 -10.65 -13.50
C GLU A 406 5.58 -9.68 -14.66
N ARG A 407 6.10 -8.47 -14.52
CA ARG A 407 6.01 -7.41 -15.53
C ARG A 407 7.40 -6.87 -15.85
N PRO A 408 7.74 -6.66 -17.14
CA PRO A 408 9.02 -6.05 -17.49
C PRO A 408 9.14 -4.63 -16.95
N GLN A 409 10.27 -4.33 -16.33
CA GLN A 409 10.64 -2.97 -15.91
C GLN A 409 11.45 -2.25 -16.99
N TRP A 410 12.37 -2.99 -17.64
CA TRP A 410 13.12 -2.63 -18.84
C TRP A 410 13.64 -3.91 -19.53
N TYR A 411 14.22 -3.78 -20.70
CA TYR A 411 14.82 -4.89 -21.45
C TYR A 411 16.30 -4.65 -21.69
N GLU A 412 17.17 -5.52 -21.20
CA GLU A 412 18.62 -5.44 -21.42
C GLU A 412 18.99 -5.56 -22.91
N SER A 413 18.16 -6.18 -23.73
CA SER A 413 18.33 -6.19 -25.19
C SER A 413 18.30 -4.79 -25.81
N ASN A 414 17.75 -3.79 -25.12
CA ASN A 414 17.70 -2.39 -25.57
C ASN A 414 18.94 -1.58 -25.14
N ALA A 415 19.92 -2.16 -24.46
CA ALA A 415 21.13 -1.45 -24.00
C ALA A 415 21.91 -0.78 -25.13
N GLU A 416 21.90 -1.37 -26.34
CA GLU A 416 22.54 -0.78 -27.51
C GLU A 416 21.97 0.60 -27.92
N LEU A 417 20.71 0.87 -27.60
CA LEU A 417 20.04 2.14 -27.86
C LEU A 417 20.59 3.30 -27.03
N MET A 418 21.38 2.97 -26.00
CA MET A 418 22.05 3.95 -25.14
C MET A 418 23.33 4.52 -25.78
N LYS A 419 23.90 3.84 -26.80
CA LYS A 419 25.18 4.25 -27.39
C LYS A 419 25.12 5.68 -27.92
N GLY A 420 26.11 6.49 -27.54
CA GLY A 420 26.23 7.88 -27.95
C GLY A 420 25.22 8.84 -27.33
N LYS A 421 24.44 8.38 -26.33
CA LYS A 421 23.49 9.21 -25.58
C LYS A 421 23.95 9.35 -24.14
N ASN A 422 23.76 10.53 -23.58
CA ASN A 422 24.00 10.79 -22.18
C ASN A 422 22.66 11.09 -21.50
N PHE A 423 22.28 10.28 -20.53
CA PHE A 423 21.06 10.45 -19.74
C PHE A 423 21.41 10.67 -18.28
N PRO A 424 20.59 11.43 -17.54
CA PRO A 424 20.71 11.51 -16.10
C PRO A 424 20.72 10.11 -15.48
N ASN A 425 21.67 9.87 -14.60
CA ASN A 425 21.87 8.58 -13.98
C ASN A 425 21.56 8.65 -12.48
N ARG A 426 20.98 7.61 -11.94
CA ARG A 426 20.82 7.46 -10.50
C ARG A 426 22.09 6.83 -9.93
N THR A 427 22.46 7.24 -8.71
CA THR A 427 23.62 6.72 -7.99
C THR A 427 23.24 6.22 -6.60
N GLY A 428 24.10 5.39 -6.01
CA GLY A 428 23.95 4.90 -4.64
C GLY A 428 22.61 4.20 -4.37
N TRP A 429 21.94 4.58 -3.31
CA TRP A 429 20.68 3.99 -2.85
C TRP A 429 19.56 4.00 -3.91
N ALA A 430 19.46 5.07 -4.70
CA ALA A 430 18.41 5.24 -5.71
C ALA A 430 18.61 4.38 -6.97
N ALA A 431 19.82 3.88 -7.21
CA ALA A 431 20.20 3.16 -8.44
C ALA A 431 20.01 1.65 -8.38
N LYS A 432 19.86 1.05 -7.18
CA LYS A 432 19.97 -0.40 -6.98
C LYS A 432 19.04 -1.25 -7.86
N TYR A 433 17.82 -0.77 -8.11
CA TYR A 433 16.80 -1.47 -8.91
C TYR A 433 16.33 -0.62 -10.10
N TRP A 434 17.20 0.24 -10.60
CA TRP A 434 16.93 1.17 -11.70
C TRP A 434 17.93 0.96 -12.83
N SER A 435 17.51 1.23 -14.07
CA SER A 435 18.40 1.19 -15.25
C SER A 435 18.17 2.40 -16.14
N PRO A 436 19.24 3.03 -16.69
CA PRO A 436 19.10 4.09 -17.67
C PRO A 436 18.53 3.62 -19.02
N ILE A 437 18.46 2.31 -19.27
CA ILE A 437 17.84 1.74 -20.50
C ILE A 437 16.40 2.24 -20.66
N GLN A 438 15.68 2.45 -19.56
CA GLN A 438 14.32 2.99 -19.62
C GLN A 438 14.22 4.37 -20.30
N ALA A 439 15.31 5.16 -20.29
CA ALA A 439 15.37 6.42 -21.01
C ALA A 439 15.40 6.22 -22.54
N ALA A 440 16.17 5.25 -23.00
CA ALA A 440 16.20 4.91 -24.42
C ALA A 440 14.85 4.29 -24.87
N GLU A 441 14.25 3.43 -24.04
CA GLU A 441 12.92 2.87 -24.29
C GLU A 441 11.85 3.96 -24.37
N HIS A 442 11.89 4.96 -23.50
CA HIS A 442 11.00 6.12 -23.55
C HIS A 442 11.11 6.87 -24.87
N LEU A 443 12.34 7.26 -25.27
CA LEU A 443 12.54 8.04 -26.49
C LEU A 443 12.17 7.28 -27.75
N VAL A 444 12.51 5.99 -27.85
CA VAL A 444 12.14 5.18 -29.01
C VAL A 444 10.63 4.98 -29.08
N THR A 445 9.97 4.80 -27.95
CA THR A 445 8.50 4.73 -27.88
C THR A 445 7.85 5.99 -28.46
N ARG A 446 8.39 7.18 -28.15
CA ARG A 446 7.92 8.46 -28.68
C ARG A 446 8.24 8.65 -30.17
N GLN A 447 9.34 8.11 -30.66
CA GLN A 447 9.82 8.29 -32.04
C GLN A 447 9.17 7.31 -33.02
N THR A 448 9.06 6.06 -32.66
CA THR A 448 8.53 4.97 -33.51
C THR A 448 7.40 4.20 -32.88
N GLY A 449 7.55 3.79 -31.63
CA GLY A 449 6.57 3.05 -30.86
C GLY A 449 7.14 1.83 -30.16
N ALA A 450 6.31 1.21 -29.32
CA ALA A 450 6.68 0.02 -28.57
C ALA A 450 5.51 -0.90 -28.25
N LEU A 451 5.87 -2.15 -27.92
CA LEU A 451 5.01 -3.17 -27.35
C LEU A 451 5.21 -3.21 -25.82
N PHE A 452 4.12 -3.23 -25.08
CA PHE A 452 4.09 -3.33 -23.63
C PHE A 452 3.27 -4.54 -23.18
N ASP A 453 3.78 -5.32 -22.23
CA ASP A 453 2.97 -6.35 -21.56
C ASP A 453 2.03 -5.69 -20.54
N ILE A 454 0.74 -5.68 -20.87
CA ILE A 454 -0.33 -5.20 -20.00
C ILE A 454 -1.28 -6.32 -19.56
N THR A 455 -0.86 -7.58 -19.68
CA THR A 455 -1.66 -8.76 -19.31
C THR A 455 -2.17 -8.68 -17.87
N GLY A 456 -1.39 -8.10 -16.97
CA GLY A 456 -1.76 -7.92 -15.57
C GLY A 456 -2.84 -6.87 -15.31
N PHE A 457 -3.25 -6.05 -16.29
CA PHE A 457 -4.37 -5.12 -16.11
C PHE A 457 -5.65 -5.88 -15.84
N VAL A 458 -6.47 -5.34 -14.93
CA VAL A 458 -7.71 -6.00 -14.52
C VAL A 458 -8.77 -5.80 -15.59
N LYS A 459 -9.45 -6.88 -15.95
CA LYS A 459 -10.54 -6.93 -16.93
C LYS A 459 -11.77 -7.52 -16.27
N ILE A 460 -12.76 -6.68 -15.98
CA ILE A 460 -14.02 -7.07 -15.32
C ILE A 460 -15.13 -6.97 -16.35
N GLU A 461 -15.88 -8.04 -16.55
CA GLU A 461 -17.14 -8.01 -17.28
C GLU A 461 -18.27 -7.70 -16.29
N VAL A 462 -19.07 -6.68 -16.61
CA VAL A 462 -20.31 -6.35 -15.93
C VAL A 462 -21.43 -6.50 -16.94
N SER A 463 -22.32 -7.49 -16.72
CA SER A 463 -23.36 -7.83 -17.71
C SER A 463 -24.72 -8.11 -17.05
N GLY A 464 -25.79 -8.04 -17.86
CA GLY A 464 -27.17 -8.23 -17.43
C GLY A 464 -28.01 -6.97 -17.44
N LYS A 465 -29.32 -7.10 -17.28
CA LYS A 465 -30.29 -5.98 -17.40
C LYS A 465 -30.04 -4.84 -16.40
N GLY A 466 -29.43 -5.13 -15.25
CA GLY A 466 -29.06 -4.17 -14.23
C GLY A 466 -27.67 -3.54 -14.38
N ALA A 467 -26.85 -3.99 -15.36
CA ALA A 467 -25.44 -3.62 -15.48
C ALA A 467 -25.23 -2.11 -15.68
N LEU A 468 -25.99 -1.48 -16.59
CA LEU A 468 -25.91 -0.03 -16.81
C LEU A 468 -26.27 0.75 -15.53
N LYS A 469 -27.35 0.35 -14.86
CA LYS A 469 -27.78 1.03 -13.62
C LYS A 469 -26.75 0.91 -12.50
N LEU A 470 -26.10 -0.26 -12.36
CA LEU A 470 -25.00 -0.43 -11.41
C LEU A 470 -23.82 0.50 -11.74
N LEU A 471 -23.38 0.51 -13.00
CA LEU A 471 -22.26 1.36 -13.42
C LEU A 471 -22.59 2.85 -13.30
N GLN A 472 -23.82 3.28 -13.60
CA GLN A 472 -24.26 4.64 -13.36
C GLN A 472 -24.26 5.01 -11.87
N LYS A 473 -24.61 4.08 -10.96
CA LYS A 473 -24.59 4.27 -9.51
C LYS A 473 -23.17 4.44 -8.95
N VAL A 474 -22.19 3.70 -9.47
CA VAL A 474 -20.82 3.69 -8.90
C VAL A 474 -19.86 4.66 -9.59
N CYS A 475 -20.12 5.03 -10.85
CA CYS A 475 -19.25 5.90 -11.65
C CYS A 475 -19.73 7.35 -11.62
N THR A 476 -18.81 8.29 -11.53
CA THR A 476 -19.14 9.74 -11.57
C THR A 476 -19.46 10.24 -12.97
N ASN A 477 -18.93 9.57 -14.02
CA ASN A 477 -19.22 9.92 -15.41
C ASN A 477 -20.51 9.26 -15.90
N ASN A 478 -21.02 9.72 -17.03
CA ASN A 478 -22.15 9.08 -17.71
C ASN A 478 -21.66 7.84 -18.49
N ILE A 479 -22.20 6.68 -18.15
CA ILE A 479 -21.87 5.39 -18.78
C ILE A 479 -22.90 4.99 -19.85
N ASP A 480 -24.04 5.68 -19.89
CA ASP A 480 -25.03 5.47 -20.96
C ASP A 480 -24.56 6.16 -22.24
N VAL A 481 -23.76 5.46 -23.00
CA VAL A 481 -23.17 5.86 -24.28
C VAL A 481 -23.46 4.78 -25.33
N ALA A 482 -23.28 5.09 -26.60
CA ALA A 482 -23.47 4.11 -27.67
C ALA A 482 -22.56 2.88 -27.52
N VAL A 483 -23.02 1.71 -27.98
CA VAL A 483 -22.21 0.49 -28.10
C VAL A 483 -20.94 0.79 -28.90
N GLY A 484 -19.82 0.25 -28.46
CA GLY A 484 -18.50 0.52 -29.03
C GLY A 484 -17.79 1.75 -28.44
N LYS A 485 -18.44 2.56 -27.61
CA LYS A 485 -17.82 3.70 -26.92
C LYS A 485 -17.10 3.28 -25.64
N VAL A 486 -16.06 4.05 -25.32
CA VAL A 486 -15.26 3.94 -24.10
C VAL A 486 -15.41 5.21 -23.29
N VAL A 487 -15.50 5.08 -21.98
CA VAL A 487 -15.62 6.19 -21.03
C VAL A 487 -14.57 6.02 -19.94
N TYR A 488 -13.75 7.04 -19.70
CA TYR A 488 -12.93 7.14 -18.50
C TYR A 488 -13.74 7.77 -17.37
N SER A 489 -13.77 7.12 -16.22
CA SER A 489 -14.51 7.59 -15.06
C SER A 489 -13.74 7.33 -13.77
N VAL A 490 -14.02 8.12 -12.75
CA VAL A 490 -13.64 7.79 -11.39
C VAL A 490 -14.82 7.18 -10.64
N ILE A 491 -14.50 6.33 -9.66
CA ILE A 491 -15.41 5.92 -8.59
C ILE A 491 -15.12 6.84 -7.41
N SER A 492 -16.15 7.50 -6.87
CA SER A 492 -16.02 8.29 -5.65
C SER A 492 -16.51 7.53 -4.42
N ASN A 493 -15.95 7.86 -3.26
CA ASN A 493 -16.54 7.51 -1.99
C ASN A 493 -17.68 8.49 -1.63
N MET A 494 -18.38 8.23 -0.53
CA MET A 494 -19.50 9.08 -0.08
C MET A 494 -19.09 10.51 0.26
N TYR A 495 -17.81 10.76 0.54
CA TYR A 495 -17.24 12.09 0.84
C TYR A 495 -16.74 12.83 -0.40
N GLY A 496 -16.85 12.23 -1.59
CA GLY A 496 -16.39 12.80 -2.86
C GLY A 496 -14.90 12.57 -3.17
N GLY A 497 -14.20 11.77 -2.36
CA GLY A 497 -12.81 11.35 -2.62
C GLY A 497 -12.73 10.28 -3.70
N ILE A 498 -11.60 10.22 -4.42
CA ILE A 498 -11.37 9.26 -5.52
C ILE A 498 -11.02 7.89 -4.94
N LYS A 499 -11.89 6.91 -5.12
CA LYS A 499 -11.69 5.52 -4.68
C LYS A 499 -10.99 4.68 -5.74
N SER A 500 -11.32 4.90 -7.00
CA SER A 500 -10.68 4.25 -8.15
C SER A 500 -10.87 5.08 -9.41
N ASP A 501 -10.07 4.80 -10.43
CA ASP A 501 -10.24 5.29 -11.80
C ASP A 501 -10.30 4.12 -12.77
N LEU A 502 -11.25 4.17 -13.69
CA LEU A 502 -11.63 3.05 -14.55
C LEU A 502 -11.83 3.50 -15.99
N THR A 503 -11.53 2.59 -16.92
CA THR A 503 -11.94 2.70 -18.30
C THR A 503 -13.08 1.71 -18.57
N ILE A 504 -14.27 2.23 -18.92
CA ILE A 504 -15.48 1.44 -19.12
C ILE A 504 -15.81 1.43 -20.61
N SER A 505 -15.89 0.25 -21.21
CA SER A 505 -16.23 0.02 -22.61
C SER A 505 -17.58 -0.63 -22.72
N ARG A 506 -18.53 -0.04 -23.47
CA ARG A 506 -19.84 -0.68 -23.75
C ARG A 506 -19.74 -1.63 -24.93
N LEU A 507 -19.73 -2.92 -24.67
CA LEU A 507 -19.60 -3.97 -25.69
C LEU A 507 -20.92 -4.28 -26.39
N GLU A 508 -22.01 -4.29 -25.61
CA GLU A 508 -23.37 -4.58 -26.05
C GLU A 508 -24.34 -3.72 -25.22
N GLU A 509 -25.62 -3.75 -25.51
CA GLU A 509 -26.62 -2.96 -24.78
C GLU A 509 -26.50 -3.11 -23.26
N ASN A 510 -26.33 -4.33 -22.76
CA ASN A 510 -26.27 -4.69 -21.34
C ASN A 510 -24.96 -5.42 -20.95
N LYS A 511 -23.87 -5.13 -21.65
CA LYS A 511 -22.57 -5.75 -21.43
C LYS A 511 -21.45 -4.76 -21.53
N PHE A 512 -20.63 -4.69 -20.46
CA PHE A 512 -19.57 -3.72 -20.30
C PHE A 512 -18.26 -4.41 -19.91
N TRP A 513 -17.14 -3.92 -20.42
CA TRP A 513 -15.82 -4.18 -19.86
C TRP A 513 -15.36 -3.00 -19.03
N VAL A 514 -14.92 -3.30 -17.82
CA VAL A 514 -14.31 -2.34 -16.89
C VAL A 514 -12.84 -2.72 -16.76
N LEU A 515 -11.97 -1.83 -17.23
CA LEU A 515 -10.53 -1.99 -17.20
C LEU A 515 -9.93 -1.13 -16.08
N ALA A 516 -9.03 -1.69 -15.28
CA ALA A 516 -8.39 -1.03 -14.16
C ALA A 516 -6.91 -1.43 -14.03
N GLY A 517 -6.16 -0.67 -13.24
CA GLY A 517 -4.79 -0.99 -12.91
C GLY A 517 -4.69 -2.27 -12.05
N ALA A 518 -3.62 -3.05 -12.25
CA ALA A 518 -3.43 -4.34 -11.57
C ALA A 518 -3.49 -4.27 -10.03
N GLY A 519 -3.02 -3.17 -9.44
CA GLY A 519 -2.86 -3.05 -7.99
C GLY A 519 -4.16 -2.92 -7.20
N ASN A 520 -5.26 -2.46 -7.82
CA ASN A 520 -6.52 -2.15 -7.12
C ASN A 520 -7.68 -3.09 -7.51
N GLY A 521 -7.47 -3.98 -8.46
CA GLY A 521 -8.54 -4.73 -9.11
C GLY A 521 -9.44 -5.54 -8.20
N MET A 522 -8.90 -6.17 -7.17
CA MET A 522 -9.71 -6.97 -6.23
C MET A 522 -10.62 -6.09 -5.39
N ILE A 523 -10.17 -4.89 -5.01
CA ILE A 523 -10.99 -3.89 -4.29
C ILE A 523 -12.10 -3.39 -5.23
N ASP A 524 -11.79 -3.12 -6.50
CA ASP A 524 -12.78 -2.66 -7.48
C ASP A 524 -13.85 -3.73 -7.75
N ILE A 525 -13.45 -4.99 -7.90
CA ILE A 525 -14.39 -6.12 -8.04
C ILE A 525 -15.28 -6.24 -6.81
N SER A 526 -14.70 -6.15 -5.62
CA SER A 526 -15.44 -6.22 -4.35
C SER A 526 -16.43 -5.07 -4.23
N TRP A 527 -16.01 -3.85 -4.58
CA TRP A 527 -16.87 -2.67 -4.57
C TRP A 527 -18.05 -2.79 -5.54
N LEU A 528 -17.81 -3.27 -6.76
CA LEU A 528 -18.86 -3.52 -7.73
C LEU A 528 -19.87 -4.56 -7.21
N ARG A 529 -19.38 -5.66 -6.62
CA ARG A 529 -20.22 -6.70 -6.04
C ARG A 529 -21.06 -6.21 -4.86
N ALA A 530 -20.46 -5.43 -3.97
CA ALA A 530 -21.15 -4.86 -2.81
C ALA A 530 -22.27 -3.86 -3.19
N ASN A 531 -22.20 -3.28 -4.39
CA ASN A 531 -23.17 -2.32 -4.89
C ASN A 531 -24.16 -2.91 -5.91
N ALA A 532 -23.95 -4.17 -6.33
CA ALA A 532 -24.84 -4.87 -7.23
C ALA A 532 -26.16 -5.22 -6.54
N PRO A 533 -27.28 -5.25 -7.27
CA PRO A 533 -28.55 -5.74 -6.72
C PRO A 533 -28.50 -7.24 -6.47
N ASP A 534 -29.19 -7.68 -5.41
CA ASP A 534 -29.24 -9.10 -5.01
C ASP A 534 -30.25 -9.93 -5.85
N ASP A 535 -30.90 -9.34 -6.85
CA ASP A 535 -31.95 -9.95 -7.68
C ASP A 535 -31.43 -10.80 -8.86
N GLY A 536 -30.11 -10.93 -9.00
CA GLY A 536 -29.48 -11.68 -10.07
C GLY A 536 -29.50 -10.97 -11.43
N SER A 537 -29.92 -9.70 -11.50
CA SER A 537 -29.96 -8.91 -12.75
C SER A 537 -28.59 -8.45 -13.24
N VAL A 538 -27.53 -8.61 -12.42
CA VAL A 538 -26.15 -8.25 -12.76
C VAL A 538 -25.21 -9.41 -12.51
N GLN A 539 -24.33 -9.67 -13.46
CA GLN A 539 -23.21 -10.59 -13.35
C GLN A 539 -21.90 -9.79 -13.38
N ILE A 540 -20.96 -10.11 -12.49
CA ILE A 540 -19.63 -9.49 -12.41
C ILE A 540 -18.60 -10.60 -12.45
N ILE A 541 -17.83 -10.66 -13.54
CA ILE A 541 -16.88 -11.73 -13.81
C ILE A 541 -15.47 -11.13 -13.96
N ASP A 542 -14.50 -11.68 -13.23
CA ASP A 542 -13.08 -11.35 -13.40
C ASP A 542 -12.50 -12.16 -14.58
N TRP A 543 -12.25 -11.47 -15.68
CA TRP A 543 -11.60 -12.00 -16.89
C TRP A 543 -10.09 -11.77 -16.93
N THR A 544 -9.48 -11.25 -15.86
CA THR A 544 -8.07 -10.85 -15.85
C THR A 544 -7.13 -11.95 -16.35
N SER A 545 -7.31 -13.18 -15.87
CA SER A 545 -6.47 -14.32 -16.27
C SER A 545 -6.90 -14.99 -17.59
N ALA A 546 -8.11 -14.70 -18.08
CA ALA A 546 -8.64 -15.30 -19.29
C ALA A 546 -8.17 -14.58 -20.58
N PHE A 547 -7.69 -13.33 -20.44
CA PHE A 547 -7.23 -12.54 -21.57
C PHE A 547 -5.79 -12.07 -21.38
N ALA A 548 -4.93 -12.35 -22.37
CA ALA A 548 -3.65 -11.66 -22.53
C ALA A 548 -3.89 -10.23 -23.03
N GLY A 549 -3.02 -9.30 -22.65
CA GLY A 549 -3.09 -7.90 -23.07
C GLY A 549 -1.76 -7.35 -23.53
N ILE A 550 -1.74 -6.68 -24.67
CA ILE A 550 -0.58 -6.02 -25.25
C ILE A 550 -0.93 -4.56 -25.54
N GLY A 551 -0.15 -3.63 -25.01
CA GLY A 551 -0.19 -2.23 -25.43
C GLY A 551 0.68 -2.04 -26.66
N LEU A 552 0.09 -1.61 -27.76
CA LEU A 552 0.77 -1.23 -28.99
C LEU A 552 0.66 0.28 -29.12
N TRP A 553 1.72 1.00 -28.74
CA TRP A 553 1.69 2.47 -28.65
C TRP A 553 2.89 3.13 -29.29
N GLY A 554 2.65 4.26 -29.94
CA GLY A 554 3.62 5.11 -30.62
C GLY A 554 3.18 5.48 -32.04
N PRO A 555 3.93 6.37 -32.72
CA PRO A 555 3.55 6.89 -34.03
C PRO A 555 3.27 5.80 -35.09
N ASN A 556 4.04 4.72 -35.11
CA ASN A 556 3.93 3.67 -36.11
C ASN A 556 2.93 2.56 -35.77
N SER A 557 2.21 2.65 -34.62
CA SER A 557 1.28 1.62 -34.17
C SER A 557 0.17 1.34 -35.16
N ARG A 558 -0.33 2.36 -35.88
CA ARG A 558 -1.34 2.18 -36.92
C ARG A 558 -0.80 1.39 -38.11
N SER A 559 0.38 1.70 -38.61
CA SER A 559 0.99 1.01 -39.73
C SER A 559 1.23 -0.48 -39.44
N VAL A 560 1.50 -0.82 -38.17
CA VAL A 560 1.57 -2.24 -37.76
C VAL A 560 0.20 -2.91 -37.88
N LEU A 561 -0.86 -2.25 -37.37
CA LEU A 561 -2.21 -2.84 -37.49
C LEU A 561 -2.75 -2.90 -38.91
N GLU A 562 -2.53 -1.86 -39.73
CA GLU A 562 -2.91 -1.84 -41.16
C GLU A 562 -2.31 -3.01 -41.94
N LYS A 563 -1.11 -3.47 -41.51
CA LYS A 563 -0.45 -4.62 -42.15
C LYS A 563 -0.98 -5.97 -41.67
N LEU A 564 -1.60 -6.03 -40.50
CA LEU A 564 -2.06 -7.26 -39.84
C LEU A 564 -3.59 -7.42 -39.84
N CYS A 565 -4.34 -6.37 -40.14
CA CYS A 565 -5.80 -6.35 -40.13
C CYS A 565 -6.31 -6.16 -41.55
N ASP A 566 -6.52 -7.26 -42.29
CA ASP A 566 -6.95 -7.21 -43.70
C ASP A 566 -8.37 -6.69 -43.88
N ASP A 567 -9.28 -7.04 -42.96
CA ASP A 567 -10.71 -6.75 -43.07
C ASP A 567 -11.20 -5.62 -42.17
N ASP A 568 -10.34 -5.13 -41.25
CA ASP A 568 -10.72 -4.16 -40.22
C ASP A 568 -10.16 -2.76 -40.53
N ASP A 569 -11.05 -1.78 -40.67
CA ASP A 569 -10.65 -0.38 -40.78
C ASP A 569 -10.13 0.16 -39.44
N VAL A 570 -8.80 0.38 -39.36
CA VAL A 570 -8.08 0.93 -38.22
C VAL A 570 -7.73 2.41 -38.40
N SER A 571 -8.29 3.09 -39.41
CA SER A 571 -8.20 4.54 -39.61
C SER A 571 -8.83 5.34 -38.48
N ASN A 572 -8.74 6.66 -38.51
CA ASN A 572 -9.42 7.52 -37.56
C ASN A 572 -10.94 7.46 -37.66
N GLU A 573 -11.45 7.30 -38.86
CA GLU A 573 -12.87 7.20 -39.18
C GLU A 573 -13.39 5.81 -38.82
N GLY A 574 -12.68 4.78 -39.21
CA GLY A 574 -13.07 3.39 -38.97
C GLY A 574 -12.93 2.99 -37.50
N PHE A 575 -11.90 3.47 -36.78
CA PHE A 575 -11.68 3.17 -35.37
C PHE A 575 -11.36 4.45 -34.60
N PRO A 576 -12.36 5.28 -34.21
CA PRO A 576 -12.14 6.54 -33.52
C PRO A 576 -11.53 6.39 -32.13
N PHE A 577 -10.91 7.45 -31.62
CA PHE A 577 -10.38 7.49 -30.25
C PHE A 577 -11.50 7.28 -29.22
N PHE A 578 -11.20 6.64 -28.09
CA PHE A 578 -12.20 6.21 -27.10
C PHE A 578 -13.29 5.28 -27.68
N HIS A 579 -12.85 4.31 -28.51
CA HIS A 579 -13.73 3.22 -28.98
C HIS A 579 -13.08 1.87 -28.69
N ILE A 580 -13.95 0.85 -28.64
CA ILE A 580 -13.61 -0.56 -28.54
C ILE A 580 -14.20 -1.29 -29.73
N LYS A 581 -13.45 -2.21 -30.34
CA LYS A 581 -13.89 -3.07 -31.43
C LYS A 581 -13.34 -4.48 -31.29
N LYS A 582 -14.09 -5.43 -31.81
CA LYS A 582 -13.55 -6.77 -32.20
C LYS A 582 -12.84 -6.62 -33.52
N ILE A 583 -11.62 -7.08 -33.60
CA ILE A 583 -10.80 -7.08 -34.81
C ILE A 583 -10.09 -8.42 -34.97
N SER A 584 -9.63 -8.70 -36.17
CA SER A 584 -8.76 -9.84 -36.44
C SER A 584 -7.34 -9.35 -36.73
N ILE A 585 -6.37 -9.83 -35.96
CA ILE A 585 -4.96 -9.59 -36.21
C ILE A 585 -4.38 -10.85 -36.79
N SER A 586 -4.07 -10.85 -38.10
CA SER A 586 -3.82 -12.07 -38.88
C SER A 586 -4.99 -13.07 -38.67
N ASN A 587 -4.73 -14.25 -38.12
CA ASN A 587 -5.76 -15.26 -37.82
C ASN A 587 -6.25 -15.23 -36.36
N ILE A 588 -5.96 -14.16 -35.59
CA ILE A 588 -6.17 -14.11 -34.14
C ILE A 588 -7.35 -13.20 -33.81
N PRO A 589 -8.40 -13.72 -33.14
CA PRO A 589 -9.51 -12.90 -32.70
C PRO A 589 -9.08 -12.00 -31.53
N CYS A 590 -9.27 -10.71 -31.66
CA CYS A 590 -8.87 -9.71 -30.67
C CYS A 590 -10.01 -8.77 -30.32
N VAL A 591 -9.92 -8.19 -29.15
CA VAL A 591 -10.68 -7.01 -28.74
C VAL A 591 -9.67 -5.88 -28.57
N ALA A 592 -9.80 -4.83 -29.36
CA ALA A 592 -8.92 -3.68 -29.30
C ALA A 592 -9.63 -2.47 -28.73
N VAL A 593 -8.96 -1.72 -27.86
CA VAL A 593 -9.44 -0.47 -27.27
C VAL A 593 -8.49 0.64 -27.68
N ARG A 594 -9.00 1.63 -28.40
CA ARG A 594 -8.18 2.75 -28.85
C ARG A 594 -8.02 3.80 -27.75
N ILE A 595 -7.10 3.53 -26.86
CA ILE A 595 -6.67 4.38 -25.75
C ILE A 595 -5.17 4.23 -25.51
N SER A 596 -4.60 5.14 -24.74
CA SER A 596 -3.20 5.10 -24.35
C SER A 596 -3.00 5.78 -23.02
N TYR A 597 -2.35 5.11 -22.08
CA TYR A 597 -1.93 5.71 -20.81
C TYR A 597 -0.59 6.44 -20.93
N ILE A 598 0.15 6.24 -22.01
CA ILE A 598 1.44 6.92 -22.28
C ILE A 598 1.30 8.16 -23.16
N GLY A 599 0.09 8.45 -23.63
CA GLY A 599 -0.22 9.64 -24.42
C GLY A 599 0.13 9.58 -25.90
N GLU A 600 0.58 8.44 -26.41
CA GLU A 600 0.88 8.21 -27.82
C GLU A 600 -0.30 7.57 -28.55
N LEU A 601 -0.30 7.63 -29.89
CA LEU A 601 -1.23 6.87 -30.72
C LEU A 601 -1.13 5.38 -30.41
N GLY A 602 -2.25 4.67 -30.33
CA GLY A 602 -2.23 3.21 -30.28
C GLY A 602 -3.43 2.58 -29.60
N TRP A 603 -3.27 1.32 -29.28
CA TRP A 603 -4.33 0.44 -28.81
C TRP A 603 -3.87 -0.45 -27.67
N GLU A 604 -4.77 -0.74 -26.77
CA GLU A 604 -4.72 -1.92 -25.90
C GLU A 604 -5.40 -3.06 -26.63
N ILE A 605 -4.67 -4.15 -26.88
CA ILE A 605 -5.12 -5.29 -27.65
C ILE A 605 -5.24 -6.49 -26.71
N TYR A 606 -6.40 -7.07 -26.64
CA TYR A 606 -6.72 -8.20 -25.77
C TYR A 606 -7.15 -9.40 -26.60
N THR A 607 -6.64 -10.59 -26.26
CA THR A 607 -7.03 -11.86 -26.88
C THR A 607 -7.20 -12.93 -25.80
N PRO A 608 -8.03 -13.97 -26.01
CA PRO A 608 -8.04 -15.12 -25.10
C PRO A 608 -6.62 -15.68 -24.92
N THR A 609 -6.31 -16.10 -23.67
CA THR A 609 -4.93 -16.42 -23.25
C THR A 609 -4.25 -17.44 -24.15
N GLU A 610 -4.99 -18.40 -24.70
CA GLU A 610 -4.48 -19.44 -25.64
C GLU A 610 -3.91 -18.87 -26.92
N TYR A 611 -4.37 -17.70 -27.37
CA TYR A 611 -3.84 -17.00 -28.54
C TYR A 611 -2.73 -16.01 -28.22
N GLY A 612 -2.50 -15.76 -26.93
CA GLY A 612 -1.63 -14.66 -26.46
C GLY A 612 -0.21 -14.75 -27.00
N LEU A 613 0.39 -15.95 -27.07
CA LEU A 613 1.73 -16.14 -27.61
C LEU A 613 1.79 -15.84 -29.12
N SER A 614 0.81 -16.34 -29.87
CA SER A 614 0.72 -16.08 -31.31
C SER A 614 0.54 -14.59 -31.60
N LEU A 615 -0.32 -13.91 -30.86
CA LEU A 615 -0.52 -12.46 -30.98
C LEU A 615 0.77 -11.68 -30.70
N TRP A 616 1.52 -12.07 -29.67
CA TRP A 616 2.81 -11.43 -29.36
C TRP A 616 3.79 -11.60 -30.54
N ASP A 617 3.92 -12.81 -31.06
CA ASP A 617 4.88 -13.11 -32.12
C ASP A 617 4.53 -12.33 -33.40
N GLU A 618 3.26 -12.30 -33.84
CA GLU A 618 2.79 -11.51 -34.99
C GLU A 618 3.06 -10.00 -34.82
N LEU A 619 2.63 -9.44 -33.71
CA LEU A 619 2.85 -8.03 -33.42
C LEU A 619 4.35 -7.69 -33.32
N ARG A 620 5.14 -8.56 -32.71
CA ARG A 620 6.58 -8.33 -32.54
C ARG A 620 7.35 -8.41 -33.83
N GLU A 621 7.06 -9.36 -34.69
CA GLU A 621 7.69 -9.50 -35.98
C GLU A 621 7.39 -8.28 -36.85
N THR A 622 6.12 -7.95 -37.04
CA THR A 622 5.70 -6.80 -37.83
C THR A 622 6.23 -5.47 -37.28
N SER A 623 6.22 -5.29 -35.95
CA SER A 623 6.72 -4.05 -35.32
C SER A 623 8.19 -3.78 -35.59
N ARG A 624 9.03 -4.81 -35.80
CA ARG A 624 10.45 -4.66 -36.15
C ARG A 624 10.67 -3.93 -37.46
N GLU A 625 9.80 -4.14 -38.42
CA GLU A 625 9.90 -3.47 -39.73
C GLU A 625 9.70 -1.95 -39.61
N PHE A 626 9.02 -1.50 -38.55
CA PHE A 626 8.77 -0.11 -38.23
C PHE A 626 9.71 0.41 -37.14
N ASN A 627 10.81 -0.28 -36.81
CA ASN A 627 11.77 0.03 -35.80
C ASN A 627 11.16 0.21 -34.39
N MET A 628 10.06 -0.47 -34.11
CA MET A 628 9.45 -0.49 -32.78
C MET A 628 10.15 -1.51 -31.87
N ILE A 629 10.14 -1.26 -30.59
CA ILE A 629 10.81 -2.09 -29.58
C ILE A 629 9.82 -2.72 -28.61
N CYS A 630 10.29 -3.59 -27.72
CA CYS A 630 9.59 -3.90 -26.48
C CYS A 630 10.02 -2.90 -25.41
N SER A 631 9.10 -2.38 -24.63
CA SER A 631 9.37 -1.38 -23.63
C SER A 631 8.74 -1.76 -22.28
N GLY A 632 9.42 -1.40 -21.19
CA GLY A 632 9.03 -1.78 -19.84
C GLY A 632 8.31 -0.68 -19.07
N ALA A 633 7.94 -1.02 -17.83
CA ALA A 633 7.21 -0.12 -16.93
C ALA A 633 8.01 1.12 -16.54
N GLY A 634 9.35 1.08 -16.58
CA GLY A 634 10.18 2.25 -16.33
C GLY A 634 9.94 3.37 -17.35
N ALA A 635 9.88 3.02 -18.63
CA ALA A 635 9.53 3.96 -19.70
C ALA A 635 8.04 4.35 -19.65
N PHE A 636 7.16 3.40 -19.39
CA PHE A 636 5.73 3.65 -19.21
C PHE A 636 5.45 4.74 -18.16
N GLU A 637 6.11 4.69 -17.00
CA GLU A 637 5.96 5.66 -15.92
C GLU A 637 6.48 7.06 -16.31
N SER A 638 7.59 7.16 -17.01
CA SER A 638 8.11 8.47 -17.45
C SER A 638 7.27 9.08 -18.57
N LEU A 639 6.75 8.25 -19.48
CA LEU A 639 5.86 8.67 -20.58
C LEU A 639 4.52 9.22 -20.05
N ARG A 640 3.86 8.48 -19.12
CA ARG A 640 2.57 8.93 -18.57
C ARG A 640 2.71 10.24 -17.78
N LEU A 641 3.87 10.39 -17.11
CA LEU A 641 4.17 11.60 -16.32
C LEU A 641 4.30 12.82 -17.23
N GLU A 642 5.06 12.73 -18.33
CA GLU A 642 5.15 13.81 -19.31
C GLU A 642 3.79 14.19 -19.89
N LYS A 643 2.90 13.21 -20.06
CA LYS A 643 1.54 13.43 -20.59
C LYS A 643 0.61 14.07 -19.58
N GLY A 644 0.95 14.10 -18.30
CA GLY A 644 0.10 14.63 -17.26
C GLY A 644 -0.93 13.65 -16.73
N TYR A 645 -0.75 12.34 -16.92
CA TYR A 645 -1.67 11.32 -16.43
C TYR A 645 -1.38 10.94 -14.96
N ARG A 646 -2.45 10.70 -14.21
CA ARG A 646 -2.43 10.41 -12.77
C ARG A 646 -2.30 8.93 -12.53
N SER A 647 -1.66 8.58 -11.42
CA SER A 647 -1.56 7.21 -10.93
C SER A 647 -2.40 7.04 -9.68
N LEU A 648 -3.30 6.05 -9.70
CA LEU A 648 -4.11 5.69 -8.53
C LEU A 648 -3.21 5.17 -7.41
N GLY A 649 -3.45 5.66 -6.21
CA GLY A 649 -2.66 5.36 -5.03
C GLY A 649 -1.47 6.29 -4.83
N THR A 650 -0.99 6.94 -5.89
CA THR A 650 0.12 7.90 -5.82
C THR A 650 -0.38 9.33 -5.95
N ASP A 651 -0.99 9.67 -7.08
CA ASP A 651 -1.49 11.03 -7.35
C ASP A 651 -2.93 11.21 -6.92
N ILE A 652 -3.73 10.16 -6.98
CA ILE A 652 -5.15 10.18 -6.67
C ILE A 652 -5.52 9.03 -5.72
N HIS A 653 -6.31 9.36 -4.71
CA HIS A 653 -6.87 8.44 -3.72
C HIS A 653 -8.00 9.13 -2.95
N THR A 654 -8.62 8.48 -1.96
CA THR A 654 -9.83 9.01 -1.29
C THR A 654 -9.63 10.32 -0.52
N ASN A 655 -8.40 10.74 -0.21
CA ASN A 655 -8.13 12.04 0.42
C ASN A 655 -8.12 13.21 -0.57
N TYR A 656 -8.32 12.94 -1.86
CA TYR A 656 -8.40 13.95 -2.91
C TYR A 656 -9.67 13.77 -3.73
N ASN A 657 -10.28 14.88 -4.12
CA ASN A 657 -11.45 14.86 -4.96
C ASN A 657 -11.09 15.11 -6.44
N PRO A 658 -11.98 14.80 -7.39
CA PRO A 658 -11.73 14.97 -8.82
C PRO A 658 -11.39 16.40 -9.25
N TYR A 659 -11.90 17.42 -8.56
CA TYR A 659 -11.65 18.83 -8.92
C TYR A 659 -10.23 19.26 -8.55
N GLU A 660 -9.75 18.85 -7.37
CA GLU A 660 -8.36 19.06 -6.94
C GLU A 660 -7.36 18.34 -7.83
N SER A 661 -7.73 17.14 -8.30
CA SER A 661 -6.88 16.27 -9.11
C SER A 661 -6.89 16.58 -10.60
N GLY A 662 -7.66 17.58 -11.04
CA GLY A 662 -7.82 17.92 -12.47
C GLY A 662 -8.65 16.89 -13.26
N LEU A 663 -9.45 16.05 -12.57
CA LEU A 663 -10.33 15.05 -13.14
C LEU A 663 -11.82 15.48 -13.11
N GLY A 664 -12.09 16.75 -12.85
CA GLY A 664 -13.46 17.28 -12.77
C GLY A 664 -14.30 17.04 -14.02
N PHE A 665 -13.67 16.83 -15.19
CA PHE A 665 -14.36 16.48 -16.44
C PHE A 665 -15.06 15.11 -16.38
N THR A 666 -14.66 14.22 -15.49
CA THR A 666 -15.29 12.91 -15.26
C THR A 666 -16.56 13.02 -14.40
N VAL A 667 -16.83 14.15 -13.75
CA VAL A 667 -17.94 14.31 -12.83
C VAL A 667 -19.15 14.91 -13.56
N LYS A 668 -20.16 14.10 -13.83
CA LYS A 668 -21.40 14.48 -14.53
C LYS A 668 -22.55 14.66 -13.54
N LEU A 669 -22.52 15.76 -12.77
CA LEU A 669 -23.56 16.08 -11.79
C LEU A 669 -24.98 16.17 -12.37
N LYS A 670 -25.10 16.48 -13.69
CA LYS A 670 -26.38 16.63 -14.39
C LYS A 670 -26.91 15.35 -15.03
N LYS A 671 -26.23 14.19 -14.88
CA LYS A 671 -26.81 12.93 -15.36
C LYS A 671 -28.07 12.60 -14.52
N ASP A 672 -29.02 11.92 -15.13
CA ASP A 672 -30.32 11.62 -14.49
C ASP A 672 -30.17 10.65 -13.31
N ASP A 673 -29.21 9.74 -13.40
CA ASP A 673 -28.93 8.77 -12.36
C ASP A 673 -28.19 9.39 -11.16
N GLU A 674 -28.58 8.97 -9.96
CA GLU A 674 -27.80 9.22 -8.75
C GLU A 674 -26.56 8.33 -8.71
N PHE A 675 -25.46 8.88 -8.18
CA PHE A 675 -24.23 8.13 -7.96
C PHE A 675 -23.62 8.41 -6.58
N ILE A 676 -22.83 7.46 -6.10
CA ILE A 676 -22.18 7.54 -4.79
C ILE A 676 -21.26 8.77 -4.75
N GLY A 677 -21.44 9.63 -3.74
CA GLY A 677 -20.68 10.88 -3.58
C GLY A 677 -21.20 12.09 -4.36
N LYS A 678 -22.30 11.98 -5.15
CA LYS A 678 -22.85 13.09 -5.95
C LYS A 678 -23.09 14.35 -5.11
N ASN A 679 -23.78 14.22 -3.97
CA ASN A 679 -24.09 15.34 -3.08
C ASN A 679 -22.82 15.98 -2.48
N ALA A 680 -21.83 15.18 -2.12
CA ALA A 680 -20.55 15.68 -1.62
C ALA A 680 -19.79 16.43 -2.71
N LEU A 681 -19.69 15.86 -3.91
CA LEU A 681 -19.04 16.49 -5.06
C LEU A 681 -19.73 17.78 -5.52
N GLN A 682 -21.06 17.85 -5.40
CA GLN A 682 -21.79 19.09 -5.66
C GLN A 682 -21.40 20.19 -4.68
N LYS A 683 -21.41 19.89 -3.37
CA LYS A 683 -20.99 20.83 -2.32
C LYS A 683 -19.53 21.25 -2.45
N ILE A 684 -18.65 20.33 -2.85
CA ILE A 684 -17.22 20.62 -3.07
C ILE A 684 -17.08 21.57 -4.26
N LYS A 685 -17.83 21.36 -5.35
CA LYS A 685 -17.77 22.19 -6.55
C LYS A 685 -18.21 23.65 -6.29
N GLU A 686 -19.08 23.88 -5.33
CA GLU A 686 -19.57 25.21 -4.94
C GLU A 686 -18.53 26.02 -4.15
N LYS A 687 -17.49 25.36 -3.64
CA LYS A 687 -16.41 25.97 -2.86
C LYS A 687 -15.19 26.27 -3.71
N PRO A 688 -14.39 27.28 -3.36
CA PRO A 688 -13.08 27.47 -3.96
C PRO A 688 -12.19 26.23 -3.78
N ILE A 689 -11.45 25.89 -4.81
CA ILE A 689 -10.46 24.80 -4.72
C ILE A 689 -9.26 25.31 -3.92
N GLU A 690 -9.02 24.72 -2.76
CA GLU A 690 -7.95 25.15 -1.84
C GLU A 690 -6.57 24.67 -2.27
N LYS A 691 -6.50 23.48 -2.90
CA LYS A 691 -5.23 22.87 -3.39
C LYS A 691 -5.47 22.20 -4.75
N ARG A 692 -4.41 22.13 -5.56
CA ARG A 692 -4.45 21.47 -6.87
C ARG A 692 -3.25 20.58 -7.07
N LEU A 693 -3.46 19.44 -7.72
CA LEU A 693 -2.38 18.64 -8.28
C LEU A 693 -1.68 19.46 -9.35
N THR A 694 -0.41 19.73 -9.11
CA THR A 694 0.43 20.62 -9.91
C THR A 694 1.60 19.82 -10.47
N CYS A 695 1.89 20.04 -11.75
CA CYS A 695 3.11 19.56 -12.38
C CYS A 695 4.19 20.63 -12.22
N MET A 696 5.34 20.23 -11.71
CA MET A 696 6.50 21.08 -11.46
C MET A 696 7.75 20.45 -12.07
N ILE A 697 8.78 21.21 -12.25
CA ILE A 697 10.11 20.75 -12.64
C ILE A 697 11.12 21.09 -11.54
N ILE A 698 12.16 20.26 -11.43
CA ILE A 698 13.32 20.56 -10.59
C ILE A 698 14.35 21.25 -11.50
N ASP A 699 14.71 22.49 -11.16
CA ASP A 699 15.68 23.27 -11.94
C ASP A 699 17.14 22.87 -11.66
N ASP A 700 17.40 22.28 -10.47
CA ASP A 700 18.73 21.75 -10.15
C ASP A 700 19.02 20.50 -10.98
N PRO A 701 20.02 20.50 -11.86
CA PRO A 701 20.34 19.36 -12.71
C PRO A 701 20.83 18.13 -11.94
N GLU A 702 21.35 18.32 -10.73
CA GLU A 702 21.74 17.23 -9.81
C GLU A 702 20.59 16.82 -8.88
N GLY A 703 19.50 17.59 -8.87
CA GLY A 703 18.34 17.38 -8.03
C GLY A 703 17.53 16.17 -8.47
N MET A 704 17.18 15.32 -7.50
CA MET A 704 16.34 14.14 -7.73
C MET A 704 15.29 14.03 -6.63
N ALA A 705 14.05 13.82 -7.04
CA ALA A 705 12.97 13.39 -6.16
C ALA A 705 12.56 11.95 -6.52
N LEU A 706 12.08 11.20 -5.52
CA LEU A 706 11.69 9.79 -5.66
C LEU A 706 10.25 9.51 -5.19
N GLY A 707 9.57 10.57 -4.72
CA GLY A 707 8.23 10.54 -4.13
C GLY A 707 8.26 10.72 -2.61
N THR A 708 7.22 11.35 -2.10
CA THR A 708 7.02 11.66 -0.67
C THR A 708 7.88 12.77 -0.07
N GLU A 709 8.83 13.35 -0.80
CA GLU A 709 9.58 14.51 -0.32
C GLU A 709 8.64 15.68 -0.02
N PRO A 710 8.90 16.43 1.07
CA PRO A 710 8.13 17.63 1.37
C PRO A 710 8.42 18.75 0.35
N ILE A 711 7.37 19.46 -0.03
CA ILE A 711 7.49 20.69 -0.82
C ILE A 711 7.41 21.87 0.16
N TYR A 712 8.44 22.70 0.18
CA TYR A 712 8.53 23.85 1.06
C TYR A 712 8.26 25.15 0.31
N SER A 713 7.55 26.06 0.97
CA SER A 713 7.44 27.46 0.59
C SER A 713 7.71 28.31 1.83
N ASN A 714 8.68 29.25 1.73
CA ASN A 714 9.07 30.10 2.86
C ASN A 714 9.35 29.33 4.16
N GLY A 715 10.04 28.18 4.05
CA GLY A 715 10.42 27.33 5.20
C GLY A 715 9.29 26.48 5.80
N LYS A 716 8.08 26.54 5.24
CA LYS A 716 6.94 25.72 5.67
C LYS A 716 6.65 24.62 4.65
N ALA A 717 6.41 23.40 5.12
CA ALA A 717 5.94 22.33 4.26
C ALA A 717 4.49 22.65 3.81
N VAL A 718 4.30 22.82 2.50
CA VAL A 718 3.01 23.18 1.88
C VAL A 718 2.37 22.03 1.12
N GLY A 719 3.13 20.96 0.89
CA GLY A 719 2.70 19.77 0.18
C GLY A 719 3.79 18.73 0.18
N TYR A 720 3.60 17.69 -0.61
CA TYR A 720 4.61 16.65 -0.83
C TYR A 720 4.55 16.15 -2.26
N VAL A 721 5.69 15.61 -2.72
CA VAL A 721 5.82 15.01 -4.05
C VAL A 721 5.01 13.71 -4.10
N THR A 722 4.12 13.59 -5.05
CA THR A 722 3.37 12.36 -5.34
C THR A 722 4.11 11.53 -6.38
N SER A 723 3.87 11.74 -7.66
CA SER A 723 4.63 11.11 -8.74
C SER A 723 5.85 11.92 -9.14
N THR A 724 6.92 11.23 -9.51
CA THR A 724 8.14 11.87 -10.01
C THR A 724 8.92 10.94 -10.93
N ASN A 725 9.50 11.45 -11.95
CA ASN A 725 10.46 10.78 -12.81
C ASN A 725 11.18 11.82 -13.70
N TYR A 726 12.24 11.39 -14.37
CA TYR A 726 12.82 12.20 -15.42
C TYR A 726 11.98 12.10 -16.70
N GLY A 727 11.59 13.24 -17.26
CA GLY A 727 10.93 13.35 -18.55
C GLY A 727 12.02 13.41 -19.65
N TYR A 728 12.29 12.26 -20.26
CA TYR A 728 13.42 12.11 -21.17
C TYR A 728 13.25 12.83 -22.50
N PHE A 729 12.00 13.13 -22.91
CA PHE A 729 11.75 13.91 -24.11
C PHE A 729 11.79 15.42 -23.83
N VAL A 730 11.26 15.86 -22.69
CA VAL A 730 11.30 17.27 -22.29
C VAL A 730 12.60 17.66 -21.61
N ASP A 731 13.48 16.68 -21.33
CA ASP A 731 14.80 16.85 -20.72
C ASP A 731 14.75 17.59 -19.37
N LYS A 732 13.80 17.19 -18.50
CA LYS A 732 13.55 17.78 -17.19
C LYS A 732 13.15 16.75 -16.17
N HIS A 733 13.54 16.95 -14.91
CA HIS A 733 13.00 16.17 -13.79
C HIS A 733 11.62 16.70 -13.42
N ILE A 734 10.59 15.88 -13.65
CA ILE A 734 9.18 16.23 -13.42
C ILE A 734 8.75 15.72 -12.05
N VAL A 735 8.03 16.54 -11.30
CA VAL A 735 7.42 16.18 -10.03
C VAL A 735 5.97 16.62 -9.99
N TYR A 736 5.10 15.78 -9.43
CA TYR A 736 3.71 16.15 -9.11
C TYR A 736 3.56 16.33 -7.61
N GLY A 737 2.66 17.22 -7.22
CA GLY A 737 2.28 17.41 -5.83
C GLY A 737 1.07 18.32 -5.71
N TYR A 738 0.35 18.18 -4.60
CA TYR A 738 -0.77 19.08 -4.31
C TYR A 738 -0.26 20.33 -3.63
N LEU A 739 -0.46 21.47 -4.28
CA LEU A 739 -0.10 22.77 -3.74
C LEU A 739 -1.34 23.60 -3.40
N PRO A 740 -1.28 24.43 -2.35
CA PRO A 740 -2.28 25.45 -2.09
C PRO A 740 -2.50 26.35 -3.31
N THR A 741 -3.74 26.62 -3.65
CA THR A 741 -4.09 27.39 -4.87
C THR A 741 -3.50 28.81 -4.84
N CYS A 742 -3.35 29.40 -3.65
CA CYS A 742 -2.74 30.72 -3.49
C CYS A 742 -1.27 30.78 -3.95
N LEU A 743 -0.54 29.66 -4.00
CA LEU A 743 0.83 29.61 -4.49
C LEU A 743 0.92 29.47 -6.02
N LEU A 744 -0.19 29.16 -6.68
CA LEU A 744 -0.22 28.97 -8.15
C LEU A 744 -0.41 30.26 -8.92
N TYR A 745 -0.77 31.35 -8.27
CA TYR A 745 -1.09 32.64 -8.88
C TYR A 745 -0.20 33.78 -8.38
N THR A 746 0.92 33.46 -7.71
CA THR A 746 1.85 34.45 -7.14
C THR A 746 3.09 34.71 -7.98
N SER A 747 3.26 34.01 -9.09
CA SER A 747 4.29 34.37 -10.05
C SER A 747 3.70 35.37 -11.04
N ASP A 748 4.28 36.53 -11.15
CA ASP A 748 4.10 37.41 -12.29
C ASP A 748 4.30 36.58 -13.56
N ALA A 749 3.20 36.30 -14.23
CA ALA A 749 3.24 35.69 -15.54
C ALA A 749 3.76 36.71 -16.56
#